data_e8aea05191055a9599593486b99dd0c1
#
_entry.id   e8aea05191055a9599593486b99dd0c1
#
_cell.length_a   1.000
_cell.length_b   1.000
_cell.length_c   1.000
_cell.angle_alpha   90.00
_cell.angle_beta   90.00
_cell.angle_gamma   90.00
#
_symmetry.space_group_name_H-M   'P 1'
#
loop_
_entity.id
_entity.type
_entity.pdbx_description
1 polymer ?
#
loop_
_entity_poly.entity_id
_entity_poly.type
_entity_poly.pdbx_seq_one_letter_code
_entity_poly.pdbx_strand_id
1 'polypeptide(L)'
;MDPLRMTDKNTTITELQARFRLNELNVGHWNRIHFQLDPESMLEDERLTEYRFYRIEEMTDEKAAVHRLAMSNVIANMSDSRATLLYMLLSDGQDIHFYIGVASDNNSVVHDIGIKLERAFSSNLLGAKLAAVKPQDIAPITSLLSMKRLGVVTGVPSLNEEETRLGDEEFQGVERLVNGLAGESWRMVIACQPGSAEEVEQIIEQIYDLSTQLSSQMKYSVQISQNQSEQHTRSTGQNLTKTNGTSNTLTHGEGDSRAKSVGVNESHGTSKGTSSSYDNKGTNHSKGTSSGTTTTSSTNKSHATGTSDSESVGSNEGTSDATTSGDGQAVTREEINKGYEELLKHLGETQIARFRQGNSKGMFKTSLFLAAKTNAVYERLSASVRSIFQGNNPTLTPLRVHRLQHGVAQLGQLLQLANAATGVQHPYSEAIYSLVSTSHGRAQCSTWLNSQEISLLMGLPDKELAGLKIRKCVDFALNPPDLAEPHQLKLGQVIQHGQTLAFKPLTLDKSELNKHIFITGVTGSGKTTSCMKLLLESGLPFLVIEPAKTEYRELYQKDPDVEYYCLGREDITPFRLNPFELVSSKETLTGHIDILKNALNAVFPMEAAMPMIVAEAIIQAYERKGWDIFSNQNLLIEQPFALNSGAWPNFSDMIRELDSVIESKGMGKEFEEKYRGSLVARLTDLTKGTKSRMLNARHSIDFDALLDKKVVFELDEIKDENDKSLLMALIVTRLAETIKQRYLREPGYRHLTLIEEAHRLLAKPEPGEGGSKKLGVEMFSNLLAEVRKYGEGLIIADQIPNKLIPDVIKNTNTKIVHRLFSADDRDVIGDTMSLSDEQKNFLPSLQTGQAVIYGGGWHGAVLTQIKPNANTTGQPIDERLIADRGLQQWWPQRARLFPQLAVQTHFHDPQAFIAYSQQIGNLLRLMALARQLPPGALLNAQLLRIIGQLKTLNACEPDLIPAMVAWTLDNTDIPPDAVCEKMPRRLAELLKFIDITPEVLDFTALAARVNDMTKK
;
A
#
# COMPACT_ATOMS: atom_id res chain seq x y z
N MET A 1 -73.83 -18.79 21.77
CA MET A 1 -72.91 -17.68 21.88
C MET A 1 -73.06 -17.08 23.26
N ASP A 2 -72.08 -17.29 24.08
CA ASP A 2 -72.10 -17.03 25.52
C ASP A 2 -71.98 -15.51 25.79
N PRO A 3 -72.98 -14.90 26.53
CA PRO A 3 -72.97 -13.46 26.84
C PRO A 3 -71.77 -12.98 27.64
N LEU A 4 -71.06 -13.92 28.26
CA LEU A 4 -69.86 -13.61 29.08
C LEU A 4 -68.59 -13.19 28.27
N ARG A 5 -68.54 -13.51 26.96
CA ARG A 5 -67.40 -13.06 26.08
C ARG A 5 -67.56 -11.65 25.55
N MET A 6 -68.72 -11.04 25.59
CA MET A 6 -68.93 -9.65 25.15
C MET A 6 -68.53 -8.61 26.20
N THR A 7 -68.67 -8.97 27.48
CA THR A 7 -68.28 -8.07 28.57
C THR A 7 -66.74 -7.89 28.71
N ASP A 8 -65.95 -8.96 28.44
CA ASP A 8 -64.51 -8.88 28.50
C ASP A 8 -63.89 -7.97 27.44
N LYS A 9 -64.41 -8.02 26.17
CA LYS A 9 -63.85 -7.19 25.08
C LYS A 9 -64.06 -5.69 25.31
N ASN A 10 -65.18 -5.27 25.87
CA ASN A 10 -65.49 -3.87 26.15
C ASN A 10 -64.63 -3.35 27.36
N THR A 11 -64.37 -4.18 28.34
CA THR A 11 -63.51 -3.84 29.47
C THR A 11 -62.05 -3.62 29.05
N THR A 12 -61.56 -4.49 28.20
CA THR A 12 -60.20 -4.44 27.65
C THR A 12 -59.93 -3.15 26.83
N ILE A 13 -60.91 -2.68 26.08
CA ILE A 13 -60.79 -1.47 25.24
C ILE A 13 -60.90 -0.19 26.07
N THR A 14 -61.76 -0.19 27.09
CA THR A 14 -61.86 0.95 28.02
C THR A 14 -60.59 1.05 28.87
N GLU A 15 -59.98 -0.08 29.24
CA GLU A 15 -58.66 -0.12 29.86
C GLU A 15 -57.55 0.36 28.93
N LEU A 16 -57.58 0.05 27.66
CA LEU A 16 -56.67 0.55 26.63
C LEU A 16 -56.75 2.07 26.51
N GLN A 17 -57.96 2.64 26.50
CA GLN A 17 -58.14 4.09 26.46
C GLN A 17 -57.58 4.80 27.68
N ALA A 18 -57.82 4.27 28.86
CA ALA A 18 -57.33 4.84 30.11
C ALA A 18 -55.81 4.78 30.19
N ARG A 19 -55.21 3.67 29.71
CA ARG A 19 -53.76 3.44 29.73
C ARG A 19 -53.02 4.25 28.65
N PHE A 20 -53.63 4.48 27.47
CA PHE A 20 -53.09 5.32 26.42
C PHE A 20 -52.95 6.78 26.90
N ARG A 21 -53.99 7.34 27.52
CA ARG A 21 -53.96 8.68 28.10
C ARG A 21 -52.93 8.84 29.23
N LEU A 22 -52.75 7.84 30.07
CA LEU A 22 -51.73 7.83 31.13
C LEU A 22 -50.30 7.80 30.59
N ASN A 23 -50.08 7.23 29.41
CA ASN A 23 -48.75 7.09 28.84
C ASN A 23 -48.25 8.33 28.11
N GLU A 24 -49.13 9.08 27.42
CA GLU A 24 -48.79 10.40 26.87
C GLU A 24 -48.27 11.39 27.95
N LEU A 25 -48.84 11.27 29.14
CA LEU A 25 -48.49 12.11 30.28
C LEU A 25 -47.18 11.66 31.00
N ASN A 26 -46.68 10.45 30.76
CA ASN A 26 -45.66 9.81 31.62
C ASN A 26 -44.44 9.23 30.90
N VAL A 27 -44.09 9.65 29.69
CA VAL A 27 -42.86 9.20 28.99
C VAL A 27 -41.63 9.35 29.93
N GLY A 28 -41.58 10.39 30.75
CA GLY A 28 -40.53 10.58 31.78
C GLY A 28 -40.58 9.61 32.96
N HIS A 29 -41.71 9.01 33.22
CA HIS A 29 -41.87 8.07 34.34
C HIS A 29 -41.27 6.70 34.02
N TRP A 30 -41.45 6.21 32.79
CA TRP A 30 -40.92 4.91 32.35
C TRP A 30 -39.40 4.86 32.37
N ASN A 31 -38.72 5.94 32.11
CA ASN A 31 -37.25 6.06 32.19
C ASN A 31 -36.70 5.96 33.65
N ARG A 32 -37.56 6.04 34.65
CA ARG A 32 -37.22 5.94 36.07
C ARG A 32 -37.61 4.59 36.70
N ILE A 33 -38.36 3.74 36.02
CA ILE A 33 -38.76 2.45 36.51
C ILE A 33 -37.59 1.48 36.43
N HIS A 34 -37.22 0.88 37.57
CA HIS A 34 -36.25 -0.19 37.62
C HIS A 34 -36.94 -1.50 37.24
N PHE A 35 -36.35 -2.23 36.28
CA PHE A 35 -36.84 -3.56 35.97
C PHE A 35 -36.47 -4.50 37.11
N GLN A 36 -37.47 -5.15 37.70
CA GLN A 36 -37.32 -6.32 38.55
C GLN A 36 -37.47 -7.54 37.69
N LEU A 37 -36.45 -8.38 37.72
CA LEU A 37 -36.48 -9.65 36.99
C LEU A 37 -37.42 -10.60 37.73
N ASP A 38 -38.31 -11.26 37.00
CA ASP A 38 -39.18 -12.29 37.53
C ASP A 38 -38.41 -13.62 37.56
N PRO A 39 -38.07 -14.19 38.75
CA PRO A 39 -37.34 -15.43 38.83
C PRO A 39 -38.03 -16.63 38.12
N GLU A 40 -39.37 -16.61 38.07
CA GLU A 40 -40.16 -17.69 37.44
C GLU A 40 -40.13 -17.64 35.93
N SER A 41 -39.74 -16.52 35.32
CA SER A 41 -39.60 -16.36 33.87
C SER A 41 -38.24 -16.78 33.33
N MET A 42 -37.31 -17.18 34.19
CA MET A 42 -35.99 -17.65 33.81
C MET A 42 -36.08 -19.15 33.45
N LEU A 43 -36.34 -19.41 32.19
CA LEU A 43 -36.32 -20.78 31.64
C LEU A 43 -34.92 -21.32 31.65
N GLU A 44 -34.70 -22.52 32.24
CA GLU A 44 -33.39 -23.16 32.39
C GLU A 44 -32.79 -23.63 31.05
N ASP A 45 -33.55 -23.67 29.97
CA ASP A 45 -33.20 -24.42 28.77
C ASP A 45 -32.49 -23.62 27.63
N GLU A 46 -32.27 -22.31 27.76
CA GLU A 46 -31.61 -21.52 26.71
C GLU A 46 -30.28 -20.92 27.16
N ARG A 47 -29.34 -21.76 27.60
CA ARG A 47 -28.02 -21.31 28.04
C ARG A 47 -27.10 -21.06 26.85
N LEU A 48 -26.90 -19.78 26.46
CA LEU A 48 -25.86 -19.40 25.53
C LEU A 48 -24.50 -19.49 26.24
N THR A 49 -23.80 -20.59 26.05
CA THR A 49 -22.54 -20.88 26.74
C THR A 49 -21.33 -20.78 25.80
N GLU A 50 -21.55 -20.96 24.52
CA GLU A 50 -20.51 -20.97 23.51
C GLU A 50 -20.49 -19.66 22.73
N TYR A 51 -19.28 -19.12 22.52
CA TYR A 51 -19.08 -17.84 21.87
C TYR A 51 -17.98 -17.90 20.84
N ARG A 52 -18.14 -17.16 19.74
CA ARG A 52 -17.07 -16.82 18.81
C ARG A 52 -17.10 -15.34 18.52
N PHE A 53 -16.03 -14.64 18.91
CA PHE A 53 -15.87 -13.21 18.72
C PHE A 53 -14.78 -12.89 17.74
N TYR A 54 -15.00 -11.80 17.02
CA TYR A 54 -14.01 -11.13 16.21
C TYR A 54 -13.89 -9.70 16.68
N ARG A 55 -12.63 -9.27 16.88
CA ARG A 55 -12.32 -7.86 17.12
C ARG A 55 -12.18 -7.15 15.79
N ILE A 56 -12.85 -6.00 15.64
CA ILE A 56 -12.68 -5.12 14.49
C ILE A 56 -11.43 -4.28 14.77
N GLU A 57 -10.34 -4.51 14.03
CA GLU A 57 -9.03 -3.84 14.22
C GLU A 57 -8.85 -2.64 13.31
N GLU A 58 -9.33 -2.75 12.06
CA GLU A 58 -9.18 -1.73 11.04
C GLU A 58 -10.49 -1.62 10.23
N MET A 59 -10.87 -0.39 9.91
CA MET A 59 -11.99 -0.08 9.02
C MET A 59 -11.50 0.74 7.83
N THR A 60 -12.33 0.84 6.79
CA THR A 60 -12.07 1.72 5.65
C THR A 60 -12.65 3.11 5.89
N ASP A 61 -12.03 4.11 5.28
CA ASP A 61 -12.48 5.51 5.28
C ASP A 61 -13.68 5.66 4.31
N GLU A 62 -14.84 5.20 4.75
CA GLU A 62 -16.10 5.34 4.02
C GLU A 62 -17.12 6.10 4.87
N LYS A 63 -18.10 6.72 4.22
CA LYS A 63 -19.17 7.46 4.90
C LYS A 63 -19.97 6.53 5.81
N ALA A 64 -20.37 7.02 6.99
CA ALA A 64 -21.16 6.26 7.96
C ALA A 64 -22.45 5.66 7.38
N ALA A 65 -23.08 6.34 6.42
CA ALA A 65 -24.26 5.81 5.71
C ALA A 65 -23.95 4.53 4.91
N VAL A 66 -22.76 4.43 4.31
CA VAL A 66 -22.29 3.23 3.59
C VAL A 66 -22.03 2.11 4.58
N HIS A 67 -21.34 2.41 5.69
CA HIS A 67 -21.12 1.45 6.78
C HIS A 67 -22.44 0.90 7.34
N ARG A 68 -23.47 1.76 7.53
CA ARG A 68 -24.80 1.31 7.99
C ARG A 68 -25.47 0.36 6.99
N LEU A 69 -25.43 0.70 5.71
CA LEU A 69 -26.01 -0.17 4.67
C LEU A 69 -25.30 -1.51 4.62
N ALA A 70 -23.96 -1.50 4.69
CA ALA A 70 -23.14 -2.70 4.74
C ALA A 70 -23.47 -3.55 5.98
N MET A 71 -23.56 -2.92 7.17
CA MET A 71 -23.95 -3.61 8.41
C MET A 71 -25.37 -4.18 8.32
N SER A 72 -26.32 -3.45 7.73
CA SER A 72 -27.68 -3.99 7.51
C SER A 72 -27.66 -5.27 6.68
N ASN A 73 -26.80 -5.34 5.65
CA ASN A 73 -26.62 -6.55 4.85
C ASN A 73 -25.94 -7.69 5.65
N VAL A 74 -24.95 -7.37 6.49
CA VAL A 74 -24.31 -8.34 7.38
C VAL A 74 -25.34 -8.95 8.33
N ILE A 75 -26.18 -8.11 8.95
CA ILE A 75 -27.23 -8.54 9.88
C ILE A 75 -28.27 -9.40 9.15
N ALA A 76 -28.71 -8.97 7.95
CA ALA A 76 -29.65 -9.71 7.13
C ALA A 76 -29.15 -11.12 6.77
N ASN A 77 -27.85 -11.28 6.51
CA ASN A 77 -27.23 -12.59 6.29
C ASN A 77 -27.34 -13.54 7.49
N MET A 78 -27.61 -13.01 8.69
CA MET A 78 -27.75 -13.80 9.92
C MET A 78 -29.21 -14.14 10.26
N SER A 79 -30.19 -13.69 9.45
CA SER A 79 -31.64 -13.89 9.72
C SER A 79 -32.05 -15.34 9.84
N ASP A 80 -31.43 -16.22 9.07
CA ASP A 80 -31.76 -17.67 9.07
C ASP A 80 -30.81 -18.49 9.97
N SER A 81 -30.02 -17.80 10.83
CA SER A 81 -29.08 -18.50 11.72
C SER A 81 -29.76 -19.02 12.98
N ARG A 82 -29.22 -20.13 13.53
CA ARG A 82 -29.63 -20.65 14.83
C ARG A 82 -28.81 -20.09 15.98
N ALA A 83 -28.02 -19.02 15.74
CA ALA A 83 -27.17 -18.39 16.71
C ALA A 83 -27.60 -16.94 16.93
N THR A 84 -27.42 -16.45 18.14
CA THR A 84 -27.63 -15.05 18.50
C THR A 84 -26.44 -14.24 17.98
N LEU A 85 -26.68 -13.22 17.15
CA LEU A 85 -25.67 -12.25 16.73
C LEU A 85 -25.37 -11.30 17.88
N LEU A 86 -24.08 -11.09 18.17
CA LEU A 86 -23.61 -10.20 19.22
C LEU A 86 -22.78 -9.06 18.62
N TYR A 87 -23.01 -7.86 19.14
CA TYR A 87 -22.16 -6.71 18.87
C TYR A 87 -21.83 -6.02 20.21
N MET A 88 -20.57 -5.72 20.44
CA MET A 88 -20.13 -5.15 21.70
C MET A 88 -19.18 -3.98 21.47
N LEU A 89 -19.48 -2.87 22.15
CA LEU A 89 -18.56 -1.77 22.36
C LEU A 89 -18.05 -1.87 23.80
N LEU A 90 -16.74 -1.92 23.95
CA LEU A 90 -16.09 -2.09 25.24
C LEU A 90 -15.02 -1.01 25.40
N SER A 91 -15.23 -0.09 26.34
CA SER A 91 -14.23 0.89 26.74
C SER A 91 -13.64 0.51 28.09
N ASP A 92 -12.33 0.48 28.18
CA ASP A 92 -11.57 0.27 29.41
C ASP A 92 -11.12 1.59 30.07
N GLY A 93 -11.37 2.72 29.40
CA GLY A 93 -10.97 4.07 29.80
C GLY A 93 -9.72 4.58 29.09
N GLN A 94 -9.04 3.75 28.29
CA GLN A 94 -7.93 4.15 27.42
C GLN A 94 -8.32 3.95 25.96
N ASP A 95 -8.67 2.70 25.61
CA ASP A 95 -9.04 2.29 24.28
C ASP A 95 -10.52 1.88 24.21
N ILE A 96 -11.07 1.95 23.02
CA ILE A 96 -12.36 1.35 22.71
C ILE A 96 -12.18 0.16 21.79
N HIS A 97 -12.87 -0.92 22.11
CA HIS A 97 -12.82 -2.15 21.36
C HIS A 97 -14.18 -2.50 20.78
N PHE A 98 -14.22 -2.74 19.50
CA PHE A 98 -15.38 -3.17 18.75
C PHE A 98 -15.30 -4.68 18.56
N TYR A 99 -16.32 -5.39 19.01
CA TYR A 99 -16.43 -6.82 18.81
C TYR A 99 -17.74 -7.16 18.10
N ILE A 100 -17.65 -8.08 17.13
CA ILE A 100 -18.80 -8.73 16.53
C ILE A 100 -18.64 -10.24 16.73
N GLY A 101 -19.74 -10.93 16.99
CA GLY A 101 -19.66 -12.36 17.28
C GLY A 101 -21.00 -13.07 17.24
N VAL A 102 -20.96 -14.34 17.54
CA VAL A 102 -22.13 -15.19 17.66
C VAL A 102 -22.09 -15.99 18.94
N ALA A 103 -23.26 -16.30 19.49
CA ALA A 103 -23.44 -17.13 20.66
C ALA A 103 -24.51 -18.19 20.41
N SER A 104 -24.31 -19.40 20.96
CA SER A 104 -25.26 -20.50 20.96
C SER A 104 -25.03 -21.42 22.16
N ASP A 105 -25.86 -22.39 22.33
CA ASP A 105 -25.68 -23.54 23.24
C ASP A 105 -24.78 -24.61 22.64
N ASN A 106 -24.50 -24.56 21.32
CA ASN A 106 -23.79 -25.58 20.57
C ASN A 106 -22.52 -25.03 19.88
N ASN A 107 -21.39 -25.63 20.19
CA ASN A 107 -20.07 -25.19 19.67
C ASN A 107 -19.94 -25.34 18.14
N SER A 108 -20.51 -26.40 17.54
CA SER A 108 -20.47 -26.59 16.08
C SER A 108 -21.26 -25.48 15.36
N VAL A 109 -22.42 -25.11 15.90
CA VAL A 109 -23.23 -24.00 15.38
C VAL A 109 -22.46 -22.67 15.45
N VAL A 110 -21.84 -22.39 16.59
CA VAL A 110 -21.03 -21.18 16.78
C VAL A 110 -19.84 -21.14 15.82
N HIS A 111 -19.21 -22.29 15.56
CA HIS A 111 -18.11 -22.37 14.61
C HIS A 111 -18.54 -22.04 13.18
N ASP A 112 -19.56 -22.70 12.69
CA ASP A 112 -20.05 -22.57 11.30
C ASP A 112 -20.66 -21.18 11.05
N ILE A 113 -21.52 -20.73 11.95
CA ILE A 113 -22.15 -19.41 11.84
C ILE A 113 -21.11 -18.28 12.03
N GLY A 114 -20.11 -18.49 12.89
CA GLY A 114 -19.01 -17.54 13.06
C GLY A 114 -18.20 -17.35 11.78
N ILE A 115 -17.91 -18.40 11.03
CA ILE A 115 -17.26 -18.30 9.71
C ILE A 115 -18.19 -17.60 8.70
N LYS A 116 -19.51 -17.91 8.73
CA LYS A 116 -20.49 -17.21 7.89
C LYS A 116 -20.50 -15.71 8.18
N LEU A 117 -20.47 -15.33 9.46
CA LEU A 117 -20.41 -13.92 9.90
C LEU A 117 -19.14 -13.22 9.41
N GLU A 118 -17.98 -13.85 9.59
CA GLU A 118 -16.69 -13.30 9.14
C GLU A 118 -16.69 -13.01 7.63
N ARG A 119 -17.21 -13.96 6.85
CA ARG A 119 -17.32 -13.80 5.39
C ARG A 119 -18.34 -12.73 5.00
N ALA A 120 -19.50 -12.71 5.65
CA ALA A 120 -20.53 -11.70 5.42
C ALA A 120 -20.00 -10.29 5.76
N PHE A 121 -19.29 -10.15 6.86
CA PHE A 121 -18.65 -8.89 7.26
C PHE A 121 -17.60 -8.43 6.23
N SER A 122 -16.66 -9.31 5.89
CA SER A 122 -15.57 -8.99 4.95
C SER A 122 -16.05 -8.71 3.52
N SER A 123 -17.17 -9.29 3.10
CA SER A 123 -17.74 -9.06 1.76
C SER A 123 -18.54 -7.77 1.66
N ASN A 124 -19.12 -7.28 2.76
CA ASN A 124 -19.92 -6.06 2.77
C ASN A 124 -19.10 -4.82 3.23
N LEU A 125 -18.11 -5.02 4.11
CA LEU A 125 -17.23 -3.97 4.61
C LEU A 125 -15.83 -4.22 4.03
N LEU A 126 -15.66 -3.80 2.78
CA LEU A 126 -14.46 -4.04 2.02
C LEU A 126 -13.25 -3.37 2.69
N GLY A 127 -12.19 -4.13 2.90
CA GLY A 127 -10.97 -3.63 3.54
C GLY A 127 -10.97 -3.57 5.06
N ALA A 128 -12.09 -3.88 5.71
CA ALA A 128 -12.13 -4.04 7.16
C ALA A 128 -11.37 -5.30 7.59
N LYS A 129 -10.66 -5.21 8.70
CA LYS A 129 -9.87 -6.31 9.25
C LYS A 129 -10.48 -6.81 10.54
N LEU A 130 -10.87 -8.08 10.53
CA LEU A 130 -11.30 -8.82 11.68
C LEU A 130 -10.19 -9.70 12.24
N ALA A 131 -9.97 -9.65 13.55
CA ALA A 131 -9.09 -10.57 14.27
C ALA A 131 -9.93 -11.53 15.12
N ALA A 132 -9.80 -12.82 14.90
CA ALA A 132 -10.48 -13.82 15.72
C ALA A 132 -9.95 -13.77 17.16
N VAL A 133 -10.84 -13.68 18.14
CA VAL A 133 -10.52 -13.68 19.57
C VAL A 133 -10.15 -15.09 19.99
N LYS A 134 -9.01 -15.24 20.67
CA LYS A 134 -8.57 -16.55 21.18
C LYS A 134 -9.47 -17.00 22.33
N PRO A 135 -9.69 -18.32 22.52
CA PRO A 135 -10.56 -18.84 23.59
C PRO A 135 -10.19 -18.33 25.00
N GLN A 136 -8.92 -18.14 25.28
CA GLN A 136 -8.42 -17.63 26.57
C GLN A 136 -8.80 -16.16 26.82
N ASP A 137 -9.07 -15.37 25.77
CA ASP A 137 -9.37 -13.95 25.85
C ASP A 137 -10.88 -13.69 25.86
N ILE A 138 -11.72 -14.73 25.69
CA ILE A 138 -13.19 -14.60 25.70
C ILE A 138 -13.71 -14.29 27.11
N ALA A 139 -13.18 -14.94 28.13
CA ALA A 139 -13.63 -14.75 29.51
C ALA A 139 -13.50 -13.30 30.01
N PRO A 140 -12.40 -12.57 29.78
CA PRO A 140 -12.31 -11.14 30.09
C PRO A 140 -13.35 -10.27 29.37
N ILE A 141 -13.66 -10.59 28.10
CA ILE A 141 -14.63 -9.84 27.28
C ILE A 141 -16.06 -10.07 27.80
N THR A 142 -16.41 -11.30 28.14
CA THR A 142 -17.77 -11.67 28.59
C THR A 142 -18.02 -11.40 30.07
N SER A 143 -16.98 -11.15 30.89
CA SER A 143 -17.10 -10.84 32.30
C SER A 143 -17.66 -9.44 32.55
N LEU A 144 -18.70 -9.33 33.38
CA LEU A 144 -19.33 -8.10 33.84
C LEU A 144 -19.06 -7.79 35.31
N LEU A 145 -18.18 -8.56 35.96
CA LEU A 145 -17.90 -8.42 37.42
C LEU A 145 -17.41 -7.03 37.83
N SER A 146 -16.71 -6.33 36.96
CA SER A 146 -16.25 -4.96 37.20
C SER A 146 -17.34 -3.91 37.02
N MET A 147 -18.47 -4.25 36.40
CA MET A 147 -19.56 -3.33 36.08
C MET A 147 -20.58 -3.31 37.26
N LYS A 148 -20.74 -2.17 37.91
CA LYS A 148 -21.63 -2.02 39.07
C LYS A 148 -23.03 -1.57 38.70
N ARG A 149 -23.22 -1.08 37.49
CA ARG A 149 -24.51 -0.54 36.99
C ARG A 149 -24.85 -1.14 35.68
N LEU A 150 -26.03 -1.66 35.59
CA LEU A 150 -26.58 -2.32 34.41
C LEU A 150 -27.93 -1.73 34.04
N GLY A 151 -28.24 -1.69 32.78
CA GLY A 151 -29.55 -1.31 32.25
C GLY A 151 -29.85 -1.97 30.93
N VAL A 152 -31.11 -1.99 30.58
CA VAL A 152 -31.62 -2.48 29.30
C VAL A 152 -32.29 -1.33 28.56
N VAL A 153 -32.11 -1.29 27.25
CA VAL A 153 -32.75 -0.32 26.37
C VAL A 153 -33.83 -1.02 25.55
N THR A 154 -35.03 -0.50 25.57
CA THR A 154 -36.16 -0.97 24.75
C THR A 154 -36.65 0.15 23.84
N GLY A 155 -37.42 -0.19 22.82
CA GLY A 155 -37.92 0.77 21.82
C GLY A 155 -37.22 0.68 20.49
N VAL A 156 -37.64 1.49 19.53
CA VAL A 156 -37.20 1.46 18.15
C VAL A 156 -36.29 2.67 17.87
N PRO A 157 -35.06 2.44 17.46
CA PRO A 157 -34.18 3.53 17.03
C PRO A 157 -34.69 4.17 15.74
N SER A 158 -34.43 5.44 15.53
CA SER A 158 -34.85 6.16 14.32
C SER A 158 -33.76 7.10 13.83
N LEU A 159 -33.70 7.27 12.50
CA LEU A 159 -32.83 8.25 11.85
C LEU A 159 -33.40 9.66 11.97
N ASN A 160 -32.54 10.64 11.97
CA ASN A 160 -32.90 12.04 11.82
C ASN A 160 -32.89 12.39 10.33
N GLU A 161 -34.07 12.50 9.71
CA GLU A 161 -34.21 12.76 8.26
C GLU A 161 -33.67 14.14 7.83
N GLU A 162 -33.57 15.11 8.75
CA GLU A 162 -33.01 16.43 8.45
C GLU A 162 -31.48 16.39 8.27
N GLU A 163 -30.78 15.42 8.89
CA GLU A 163 -29.33 15.29 8.76
C GLU A 163 -28.87 14.84 7.38
N THR A 164 -29.69 14.08 6.67
CA THR A 164 -29.42 13.70 5.27
C THR A 164 -29.40 14.89 4.32
N ARG A 165 -29.88 16.07 4.75
CA ARG A 165 -29.91 17.31 3.97
C ARG A 165 -28.78 18.29 4.29
N LEU A 166 -28.06 18.09 5.42
CA LEU A 166 -27.06 19.06 5.94
C LEU A 166 -25.62 18.80 5.47
N GLY A 167 -25.36 17.77 4.67
CA GLY A 167 -24.03 17.50 4.13
C GLY A 167 -23.29 16.32 4.79
N ASP A 168 -21.97 16.31 4.65
CA ASP A 168 -21.12 15.14 4.89
C ASP A 168 -20.92 14.75 6.38
N GLU A 169 -21.43 15.50 7.35
CA GLU A 169 -21.27 15.16 8.77
C GLU A 169 -22.51 14.50 9.34
N GLU A 170 -22.38 13.26 9.79
CA GLU A 170 -23.44 12.52 10.44
C GLU A 170 -23.45 12.78 11.97
N PHE A 171 -24.57 13.28 12.49
CA PHE A 171 -24.72 13.56 13.92
C PHE A 171 -25.17 12.33 14.75
N GLN A 172 -25.59 11.25 14.12
CA GLN A 172 -26.01 10.00 14.77
C GLN A 172 -24.95 8.89 14.79
N GLY A 173 -23.65 9.25 14.62
CA GLY A 173 -22.56 8.29 14.61
C GLY A 173 -22.16 7.79 16.01
N VAL A 174 -21.63 6.55 16.05
CA VAL A 174 -21.11 5.93 17.26
C VAL A 174 -19.92 6.71 17.86
N GLU A 175 -19.21 7.50 17.06
CA GLU A 175 -18.10 8.37 17.46
C GLU A 175 -18.52 9.35 18.54
N ARG A 176 -19.74 9.88 18.44
CA ARG A 176 -20.26 10.83 19.43
C ARG A 176 -20.50 10.17 20.77
N LEU A 177 -20.96 8.91 20.76
CA LEU A 177 -21.09 8.12 21.98
C LEU A 177 -19.73 7.91 22.64
N VAL A 178 -18.74 7.51 21.84
CA VAL A 178 -17.36 7.25 22.30
C VAL A 178 -16.71 8.52 22.83
N ASN A 179 -16.78 9.62 22.06
CA ASN A 179 -16.16 10.89 22.45
C ASN A 179 -16.82 11.50 23.71
N GLY A 180 -18.14 11.34 23.85
CA GLY A 180 -18.88 11.82 25.01
C GLY A 180 -18.55 11.06 26.32
N LEU A 181 -17.93 9.89 26.21
CA LEU A 181 -17.57 9.00 27.31
C LEU A 181 -16.06 8.68 27.33
N ALA A 182 -15.24 9.51 26.70
CA ALA A 182 -13.80 9.33 26.64
C ALA A 182 -13.18 9.29 28.04
N GLY A 183 -12.25 8.37 28.27
CA GLY A 183 -11.60 8.19 29.56
C GLY A 183 -12.39 7.40 30.59
N GLU A 184 -13.59 6.91 30.22
CA GLU A 184 -14.49 6.19 31.16
C GLU A 184 -14.64 4.71 30.77
N SER A 185 -14.86 3.86 31.80
CA SER A 185 -15.05 2.41 31.59
C SER A 185 -16.53 2.08 31.52
N TRP A 186 -16.95 1.60 30.35
CA TRP A 186 -18.35 1.22 30.06
C TRP A 186 -18.41 0.13 29.01
N ARG A 187 -19.59 -0.47 28.87
CA ARG A 187 -19.90 -1.48 27.86
C ARG A 187 -21.29 -1.24 27.27
N MET A 188 -21.43 -1.47 26.00
CA MET A 188 -22.69 -1.56 25.29
C MET A 188 -22.73 -2.92 24.58
N VAL A 189 -23.76 -3.69 24.85
CA VAL A 189 -23.92 -5.05 24.30
C VAL A 189 -25.24 -5.12 23.57
N ILE A 190 -25.22 -5.52 22.32
CA ILE A 190 -26.39 -5.75 21.50
C ILE A 190 -26.44 -7.24 21.17
N ALA A 191 -27.56 -7.87 21.47
CA ALA A 191 -27.81 -9.27 21.18
C ALA A 191 -29.06 -9.37 20.30
N CYS A 192 -28.93 -9.97 19.12
CA CYS A 192 -29.99 -10.12 18.14
C CYS A 192 -30.26 -11.59 17.91
N GLN A 193 -31.38 -12.09 18.43
CA GLN A 193 -31.86 -13.42 18.16
C GLN A 193 -32.77 -13.39 16.94
N PRO A 194 -32.51 -14.16 15.87
CA PRO A 194 -33.34 -14.20 14.69
C PRO A 194 -34.78 -14.72 15.05
N GLY A 195 -35.79 -14.02 14.55
CA GLY A 195 -37.17 -14.50 14.62
C GLY A 195 -37.49 -15.33 13.39
N SER A 196 -38.34 -16.37 13.56
CA SER A 196 -38.81 -17.15 12.43
C SER A 196 -39.83 -16.38 11.56
N ALA A 197 -39.93 -16.73 10.28
CA ALA A 197 -40.90 -16.11 9.39
C ALA A 197 -42.34 -16.33 9.90
N GLU A 198 -42.60 -17.51 10.51
CA GLU A 198 -43.89 -17.82 11.10
C GLU A 198 -44.25 -16.91 12.28
N GLU A 199 -43.30 -16.63 13.17
CA GLU A 199 -43.47 -15.66 14.27
C GLU A 199 -43.79 -14.27 13.73
N VAL A 200 -43.07 -13.82 12.69
CA VAL A 200 -43.27 -12.50 12.08
C VAL A 200 -44.64 -12.39 11.44
N GLU A 201 -45.10 -13.41 10.69
CA GLU A 201 -46.45 -13.45 10.10
C GLU A 201 -47.56 -13.45 11.17
N GLN A 202 -47.41 -14.25 12.23
CA GLN A 202 -48.33 -14.23 13.35
C GLN A 202 -48.48 -12.85 13.98
N ILE A 203 -47.35 -12.10 14.11
CA ILE A 203 -47.40 -10.75 14.63
C ILE A 203 -48.14 -9.81 13.66
N ILE A 204 -47.88 -9.93 12.36
CA ILE A 204 -48.60 -9.14 11.34
C ILE A 204 -50.10 -9.41 11.39
N GLU A 205 -50.51 -10.68 11.50
CA GLU A 205 -51.94 -11.05 11.66
C GLU A 205 -52.54 -10.44 12.93
N GLN A 206 -51.80 -10.49 14.06
CA GLN A 206 -52.24 -9.84 15.31
C GLN A 206 -52.42 -8.33 15.16
N ILE A 207 -51.50 -7.66 14.40
CA ILE A 207 -51.65 -6.24 14.10
C ILE A 207 -52.92 -5.97 13.27
N TYR A 208 -53.23 -6.80 12.28
CA TYR A 208 -54.46 -6.66 11.48
C TYR A 208 -55.72 -6.86 12.32
N ASP A 209 -55.75 -7.90 13.18
CA ASP A 209 -56.85 -8.16 14.09
C ASP A 209 -57.07 -6.98 15.05
N LEU A 210 -56.00 -6.47 15.65
CA LEU A 210 -56.05 -5.30 16.52
C LEU A 210 -56.55 -4.06 15.76
N SER A 211 -56.03 -3.84 14.56
CA SER A 211 -56.43 -2.72 13.71
C SER A 211 -57.92 -2.79 13.33
N THR A 212 -58.43 -3.98 13.06
CA THR A 212 -59.85 -4.22 12.78
C THR A 212 -60.70 -3.91 14.00
N GLN A 213 -60.29 -4.36 15.20
CA GLN A 213 -60.97 -4.06 16.44
C GLN A 213 -61.01 -2.55 16.73
N LEU A 214 -59.87 -1.87 16.61
CA LEU A 214 -59.76 -0.44 16.84
C LEU A 214 -60.59 0.40 15.84
N SER A 215 -60.56 -0.03 14.55
CA SER A 215 -61.32 0.62 13.48
C SER A 215 -62.83 0.58 13.72
N SER A 216 -63.33 -0.55 14.26
CA SER A 216 -64.75 -0.69 14.59
C SER A 216 -65.23 0.27 15.68
N GLN A 217 -64.32 0.80 16.47
CA GLN A 217 -64.60 1.69 17.59
C GLN A 217 -64.07 3.11 17.38
N MET A 218 -63.46 3.39 16.25
CA MET A 218 -62.97 4.73 15.91
C MET A 218 -64.10 5.74 15.75
N LYS A 219 -65.26 5.28 15.22
CA LYS A 219 -66.44 6.10 15.02
C LYS A 219 -67.46 5.77 16.08
N TYR A 220 -67.93 6.75 16.79
CA TYR A 220 -69.07 6.61 17.68
C TYR A 220 -70.11 7.66 17.34
N SER A 221 -71.36 7.25 17.40
CA SER A 221 -72.50 8.12 17.13
C SER A 221 -73.01 8.74 18.45
N VAL A 222 -73.03 10.06 18.48
CA VAL A 222 -73.64 10.79 19.57
C VAL A 222 -75.03 11.22 19.11
N GLN A 223 -76.06 10.67 19.76
CA GLN A 223 -77.41 11.02 19.48
C GLN A 223 -77.80 12.20 20.44
N ILE A 224 -77.95 13.39 19.86
CA ILE A 224 -78.40 14.54 20.61
C ILE A 224 -79.88 14.72 20.32
N SER A 225 -80.75 14.47 21.29
CA SER A 225 -82.14 14.77 21.22
C SER A 225 -82.31 16.22 21.73
N GLN A 226 -82.64 17.16 20.85
CA GLN A 226 -83.07 18.52 21.23
C GLN A 226 -84.53 18.66 21.08
N ASN A 227 -85.21 19.00 22.22
CA ASN A 227 -86.49 19.59 22.24
C ASN A 227 -86.39 21.07 21.95
N GLN A 228 -87.00 21.49 20.82
CA GLN A 228 -87.33 22.83 20.36
C GLN A 228 -86.41 24.01 20.86
N SER A 229 -85.57 24.49 19.94
CA SER A 229 -85.37 25.91 19.70
C SER A 229 -84.70 26.08 18.35
N GLU A 230 -85.23 27.00 17.49
CA GLU A 230 -84.62 27.39 16.27
C GLU A 230 -83.20 27.92 16.51
N GLN A 231 -82.19 27.27 15.96
CA GLN A 231 -80.86 27.80 15.94
C GLN A 231 -80.36 27.70 14.50
N HIS A 232 -80.15 28.88 13.89
CA HIS A 232 -79.40 29.03 12.68
C HIS A 232 -77.91 28.82 12.99
N THR A 233 -77.33 27.75 12.57
CA THR A 233 -75.88 27.55 12.70
C THR A 233 -75.25 27.56 11.30
N ARG A 234 -74.48 28.59 11.04
CA ARG A 234 -73.60 28.69 9.86
C ARG A 234 -72.22 28.15 10.22
N SER A 235 -71.81 27.01 9.75
CA SER A 235 -70.47 26.46 9.94
C SER A 235 -69.64 26.60 8.68
N THR A 236 -68.52 27.37 8.76
CA THR A 236 -67.48 27.38 7.73
C THR A 236 -66.40 26.43 8.20
N GLY A 237 -66.22 25.32 7.50
CA GLY A 237 -65.12 24.39 7.77
C GLY A 237 -64.04 24.47 6.68
N GLN A 238 -62.82 24.74 7.07
CA GLN A 238 -61.69 24.62 6.16
C GLN A 238 -61.01 23.29 6.37
N ASN A 239 -60.95 22.47 5.35
CA ASN A 239 -60.19 21.24 5.36
C ASN A 239 -58.88 21.48 4.59
N LEU A 240 -57.76 21.44 5.29
CA LEU A 240 -56.45 21.44 4.70
C LEU A 240 -56.03 19.99 4.42
N THR A 241 -55.90 19.66 3.14
CA THR A 241 -55.36 18.34 2.75
C THR A 241 -53.98 18.57 2.14
N LYS A 242 -52.97 18.01 2.78
CA LYS A 242 -51.60 18.07 2.33
C LYS A 242 -51.25 16.69 1.72
N THR A 243 -51.01 16.67 0.43
CA THR A 243 -50.61 15.43 -0.25
C THR A 243 -49.22 15.58 -0.80
N ASN A 244 -48.30 14.78 -0.28
CA ASN A 244 -46.94 14.66 -0.83
C ASN A 244 -46.93 13.48 -1.80
N GLY A 245 -46.62 13.76 -3.05
CA GLY A 245 -46.55 12.71 -4.08
C GLY A 245 -45.25 12.79 -4.84
N THR A 246 -44.47 11.71 -4.84
CA THR A 246 -43.30 11.58 -5.71
C THR A 246 -43.72 10.77 -6.94
N SER A 247 -43.64 11.37 -8.13
CA SER A 247 -43.93 10.65 -9.37
C SER A 247 -42.63 10.54 -10.22
N ASN A 248 -42.28 9.31 -10.55
CA ASN A 248 -41.27 9.03 -11.56
C ASN A 248 -41.94 8.79 -12.89
N THR A 249 -41.74 9.66 -13.85
CA THR A 249 -42.32 9.50 -15.19
C THR A 249 -41.19 9.22 -16.19
N LEU A 250 -41.26 8.05 -16.76
CA LEU A 250 -40.46 7.66 -17.94
C LEU A 250 -41.32 7.90 -19.17
N THR A 251 -41.00 8.92 -19.95
CA THR A 251 -41.76 9.16 -21.18
C THR A 251 -40.97 8.68 -22.39
N HIS A 252 -41.46 7.67 -23.05
CA HIS A 252 -41.09 7.22 -24.38
C HIS A 252 -42.21 7.59 -25.30
N GLY A 253 -42.04 8.54 -26.17
CA GLY A 253 -43.10 8.85 -27.07
C GLY A 253 -42.80 9.78 -28.22
N GLU A 254 -43.16 9.33 -29.41
CA GLU A 254 -43.54 10.19 -30.51
C GLU A 254 -45.06 10.42 -30.37
N GLY A 255 -45.44 11.67 -30.07
CA GLY A 255 -46.85 11.97 -30.06
C GLY A 255 -47.20 13.40 -29.58
N ASP A 256 -48.15 13.98 -30.24
CA ASP A 256 -48.78 15.27 -29.84
C ASP A 256 -49.57 15.07 -28.56
N SER A 257 -49.19 15.71 -27.48
CA SER A 257 -50.02 15.77 -26.30
C SER A 257 -50.67 17.15 -26.13
N ARG A 258 -52.00 17.21 -26.16
CA ARG A 258 -52.78 18.37 -25.77
C ARG A 258 -53.38 18.13 -24.39
N ALA A 259 -52.91 18.86 -23.42
CA ALA A 259 -53.59 18.88 -22.13
C ALA A 259 -54.22 20.25 -21.87
N LYS A 260 -55.47 20.25 -21.55
CA LYS A 260 -56.24 21.44 -21.15
C LYS A 260 -56.72 21.23 -19.72
N SER A 261 -56.08 21.88 -18.76
CA SER A 261 -56.56 21.92 -17.39
C SER A 261 -57.15 23.28 -17.06
N VAL A 262 -58.35 23.25 -16.51
CA VAL A 262 -59.01 24.45 -15.96
C VAL A 262 -59.04 24.30 -14.45
N GLY A 263 -58.23 24.99 -13.76
CA GLY A 263 -58.18 25.04 -12.30
C GLY A 263 -57.21 26.10 -11.81
N VAL A 264 -57.58 26.85 -10.80
CA VAL A 264 -56.73 27.79 -10.14
C VAL A 264 -55.94 26.99 -9.07
N ASN A 265 -54.73 26.58 -9.38
CA ASN A 265 -53.85 25.95 -8.41
C ASN A 265 -52.61 26.84 -8.26
N GLU A 266 -52.32 27.33 -7.04
CA GLU A 266 -51.03 27.82 -6.71
C GLU A 266 -50.11 26.66 -6.40
N SER A 267 -49.18 26.37 -7.30
CA SER A 267 -48.14 25.34 -7.09
C SER A 267 -46.78 26.01 -6.98
N HIS A 268 -46.16 25.80 -5.86
CA HIS A 268 -44.73 26.12 -5.72
C HIS A 268 -43.93 24.84 -6.00
N GLY A 269 -43.39 24.75 -7.20
CA GLY A 269 -42.55 23.61 -7.59
C GLY A 269 -41.12 24.02 -7.90
N THR A 270 -40.17 23.33 -7.34
CA THR A 270 -38.77 23.41 -7.76
C THR A 270 -38.46 22.16 -8.57
N SER A 271 -38.35 22.25 -9.88
CA SER A 271 -37.91 21.12 -10.69
C SER A 271 -36.42 21.21 -11.03
N LYS A 272 -35.69 20.18 -10.69
CA LYS A 272 -34.34 19.94 -11.22
C LYS A 272 -34.43 18.89 -12.31
N GLY A 273 -34.30 19.31 -13.55
CA GLY A 273 -34.25 18.41 -14.68
C GLY A 273 -32.88 18.47 -15.33
N THR A 274 -32.29 17.34 -15.56
CA THR A 274 -31.08 17.24 -16.40
C THR A 274 -31.54 16.70 -17.75
N SER A 275 -31.53 17.53 -18.79
CA SER A 275 -31.73 17.08 -20.17
C SER A 275 -30.38 16.91 -20.85
N SER A 276 -30.10 15.75 -21.36
CA SER A 276 -28.96 15.53 -22.23
C SER A 276 -29.48 15.44 -23.67
N SER A 277 -29.28 16.48 -24.47
CA SER A 277 -29.27 16.37 -25.90
C SER A 277 -27.86 16.14 -26.41
N TYR A 278 -27.73 15.55 -27.58
CA TYR A 278 -26.43 15.11 -28.14
C TYR A 278 -25.40 16.23 -28.29
N ASP A 279 -25.78 17.50 -28.15
CA ASP A 279 -24.88 18.63 -28.37
C ASP A 279 -24.79 19.66 -27.23
N ASN A 280 -25.56 19.55 -26.10
CA ASN A 280 -25.41 20.49 -25.01
C ASN A 280 -25.84 19.91 -23.65
N LYS A 281 -24.91 19.85 -22.72
CA LYS A 281 -25.19 19.64 -21.29
C LYS A 281 -25.58 20.96 -20.64
N GLY A 282 -26.89 21.17 -20.46
CA GLY A 282 -27.39 22.34 -19.73
C GLY A 282 -28.18 21.91 -18.50
N THR A 283 -27.88 22.53 -17.37
CA THR A 283 -28.71 22.41 -16.17
C THR A 283 -29.64 23.61 -16.13
N ASN A 284 -30.94 23.40 -16.34
CA ASN A 284 -31.93 24.47 -16.24
C ASN A 284 -32.55 24.46 -14.85
N HIS A 285 -32.44 25.59 -14.15
CA HIS A 285 -33.21 25.88 -12.95
C HIS A 285 -34.34 26.78 -13.32
N SER A 286 -35.59 26.32 -13.23
CA SER A 286 -36.75 27.21 -13.37
C SER A 286 -37.49 27.28 -12.03
N LYS A 287 -37.68 28.50 -11.57
CA LYS A 287 -38.50 28.82 -10.44
C LYS A 287 -39.67 29.62 -11.00
N GLY A 288 -40.85 29.07 -11.06
CA GLY A 288 -42.00 29.75 -11.64
C GLY A 288 -43.25 29.60 -10.80
N THR A 289 -43.91 30.72 -10.56
CA THR A 289 -45.29 30.76 -10.07
C THR A 289 -46.21 30.94 -11.29
N SER A 290 -47.03 29.99 -11.63
CA SER A 290 -47.99 30.17 -12.74
C SER A 290 -49.42 30.12 -12.24
N SER A 291 -50.12 31.25 -12.46
CA SER A 291 -51.56 31.28 -12.34
C SER A 291 -52.15 31.50 -13.74
N GLY A 292 -52.86 30.54 -14.27
CA GLY A 292 -53.51 30.69 -15.56
C GLY A 292 -53.61 29.43 -16.40
N THR A 293 -54.45 29.51 -17.40
CA THR A 293 -54.66 28.42 -18.35
C THR A 293 -53.54 28.42 -19.37
N THR A 294 -52.69 27.40 -19.34
CA THR A 294 -51.62 27.26 -20.33
C THR A 294 -51.95 26.12 -21.29
N THR A 295 -52.01 26.49 -22.57
CA THR A 295 -52.09 25.47 -23.65
C THR A 295 -50.72 25.38 -24.27
N THR A 296 -50.03 24.28 -24.05
CA THR A 296 -48.73 24.04 -24.65
C THR A 296 -48.84 22.87 -25.64
N SER A 297 -48.48 23.17 -26.88
CA SER A 297 -48.28 22.13 -27.90
C SER A 297 -46.79 22.12 -28.24
N SER A 298 -46.11 20.99 -27.95
CA SER A 298 -44.73 20.80 -28.36
C SER A 298 -44.55 19.45 -29.03
N THR A 299 -43.93 19.48 -30.17
CA THR A 299 -43.48 18.30 -30.90
C THR A 299 -41.99 18.18 -30.69
N ASN A 300 -41.55 17.38 -29.75
CA ASN A 300 -40.13 17.09 -29.61
C ASN A 300 -39.89 15.60 -29.32
N LYS A 301 -38.96 15.01 -30.07
CA LYS A 301 -38.42 13.69 -29.76
C LYS A 301 -37.37 13.88 -28.69
N SER A 302 -37.66 13.58 -27.46
CA SER A 302 -36.69 13.59 -26.37
C SER A 302 -36.97 12.53 -25.33
N HIS A 303 -35.93 11.88 -24.87
CA HIS A 303 -35.94 11.04 -23.67
C HIS A 303 -35.65 11.92 -22.47
N ALA A 304 -36.57 12.03 -21.57
CA ALA A 304 -36.37 12.71 -20.29
C ALA A 304 -36.77 11.82 -19.14
N THR A 305 -35.83 11.66 -18.18
CA THR A 305 -36.13 11.09 -16.86
C THR A 305 -36.18 12.23 -15.87
N GLY A 306 -37.31 12.47 -15.26
CA GLY A 306 -37.48 13.53 -14.28
C GLY A 306 -38.22 13.00 -13.04
N THR A 307 -37.70 13.40 -11.87
CA THR A 307 -38.40 13.21 -10.58
C THR A 307 -38.96 14.54 -10.16
N SER A 308 -40.28 14.63 -9.95
CA SER A 308 -40.90 15.84 -9.46
C SER A 308 -41.64 15.55 -8.16
N ASP A 309 -41.31 16.32 -7.15
CA ASP A 309 -42.02 16.37 -5.89
C ASP A 309 -43.00 17.56 -5.94
N SER A 310 -44.28 17.24 -5.75
CA SER A 310 -45.30 18.28 -5.73
C SER A 310 -46.11 18.21 -4.43
N GLU A 311 -46.22 19.38 -3.80
CA GLU A 311 -47.06 19.57 -2.65
C GLU A 311 -48.30 20.40 -3.09
N SER A 312 -49.49 19.86 -2.92
CA SER A 312 -50.72 20.57 -3.22
C SER A 312 -51.56 20.76 -1.95
N VAL A 313 -51.90 22.00 -1.70
CA VAL A 313 -52.81 22.35 -0.61
C VAL A 313 -54.16 22.81 -1.24
N GLY A 314 -55.19 22.01 -1.06
CA GLY A 314 -56.54 22.36 -1.49
C GLY A 314 -57.40 22.77 -0.30
N SER A 315 -58.07 23.91 -0.41
CA SER A 315 -59.07 24.32 0.55
C SER A 315 -60.46 24.28 -0.10
N ASN A 316 -61.36 23.54 0.49
CA ASN A 316 -62.76 23.57 0.11
C ASN A 316 -63.56 24.26 1.19
N GLU A 317 -64.24 25.31 0.79
CA GLU A 317 -65.24 25.95 1.62
C GLU A 317 -66.62 25.46 1.18
N GLY A 318 -67.29 24.77 2.08
CA GLY A 318 -68.67 24.35 1.88
C GLY A 318 -69.60 25.01 2.88
N THR A 319 -70.49 25.80 2.39
CA THR A 319 -71.59 26.34 3.18
C THR A 319 -72.84 25.45 3.00
N SER A 320 -73.35 24.91 4.06
CA SER A 320 -74.66 24.24 4.05
C SER A 320 -75.63 24.98 4.98
N ASP A 321 -76.65 25.47 4.42
CA ASP A 321 -77.79 26.03 5.14
C ASP A 321 -78.91 24.95 5.29
N ALA A 322 -79.09 24.51 6.52
CA ALA A 322 -80.22 23.62 6.81
C ALA A 322 -81.31 24.33 7.63
N THR A 323 -82.46 24.47 7.02
CA THR A 323 -83.67 24.93 7.69
C THR A 323 -84.47 23.72 8.09
N THR A 324 -84.70 23.45 9.40
CA THR A 324 -85.61 22.39 9.87
C THR A 324 -86.76 23.04 10.60
N SER A 325 -88.04 22.86 10.08
CA SER A 325 -89.26 23.16 10.77
C SER A 325 -89.70 21.94 11.58
N GLY A 326 -89.97 22.11 12.82
CA GLY A 326 -90.18 21.18 13.90
C GLY A 326 -90.92 19.93 13.69
N ASP A 327 -90.37 18.88 14.16
CA ASP A 327 -90.91 17.75 14.93
C ASP A 327 -89.69 16.88 15.27
N GLY A 328 -89.56 16.50 16.52
CA GLY A 328 -88.43 15.89 17.12
C GLY A 328 -87.54 14.99 16.29
N GLN A 329 -86.57 15.55 15.65
CA GLN A 329 -85.52 14.80 14.96
C GLN A 329 -84.28 14.63 15.84
N ALA A 330 -83.87 13.37 16.06
CA ALA A 330 -82.64 13.02 16.66
C ALA A 330 -81.56 13.21 15.61
N VAL A 331 -80.65 14.19 15.86
CA VAL A 331 -79.41 14.36 15.02
C VAL A 331 -78.36 13.41 15.52
N THR A 332 -78.09 12.38 14.71
CA THR A 332 -76.96 11.53 15.01
C THR A 332 -75.68 12.15 14.44
N ARG A 333 -74.77 12.53 15.29
CA ARG A 333 -73.45 13.05 14.90
C ARG A 333 -72.43 11.95 15.04
N GLU A 334 -71.76 11.61 13.97
CA GLU A 334 -70.61 10.71 14.04
C GLU A 334 -69.39 11.53 14.51
N GLU A 335 -68.81 11.09 15.60
CA GLU A 335 -67.52 11.64 16.11
C GLU A 335 -66.44 10.60 15.96
N ILE A 336 -65.23 11.06 15.62
CA ILE A 336 -64.06 10.25 15.44
C ILE A 336 -63.16 10.40 16.65
N ASN A 337 -62.75 9.30 17.27
CA ASN A 337 -61.75 9.27 18.32
C ASN A 337 -60.38 9.45 17.69
N LYS A 338 -59.78 10.64 17.79
CA LYS A 338 -58.46 10.96 17.24
C LYS A 338 -57.32 10.12 17.79
N GLY A 339 -57.37 9.71 19.06
CA GLY A 339 -56.37 8.83 19.64
C GLY A 339 -56.35 7.43 19.00
N TYR A 340 -57.54 6.90 18.61
CA TYR A 340 -57.62 5.67 17.85
C TYR A 340 -57.15 5.83 16.40
N GLU A 341 -57.47 6.96 15.78
CA GLU A 341 -56.99 7.26 14.43
C GLU A 341 -55.43 7.30 14.38
N GLU A 342 -54.79 7.95 15.36
CA GLU A 342 -53.33 7.99 15.46
C GLU A 342 -52.74 6.62 15.72
N LEU A 343 -53.33 5.82 16.58
CA LEU A 343 -52.88 4.46 16.87
C LEU A 343 -53.06 3.55 15.65
N LEU A 344 -54.17 3.64 14.93
CA LEU A 344 -54.41 2.89 13.69
C LEU A 344 -53.40 3.25 12.61
N LYS A 345 -53.09 4.54 12.48
CA LYS A 345 -52.04 5.02 11.58
C LYS A 345 -50.68 4.44 11.95
N HIS A 346 -50.32 4.46 13.23
CA HIS A 346 -49.07 3.87 13.69
C HIS A 346 -49.00 2.38 13.44
N LEU A 347 -50.07 1.62 13.72
CA LEU A 347 -50.11 0.17 13.47
C LEU A 347 -50.03 -0.15 11.98
N GLY A 348 -50.85 0.52 11.15
CA GLY A 348 -50.95 0.23 9.71
C GLY A 348 -49.75 0.75 8.90
N GLU A 349 -49.37 2.01 9.09
CA GLU A 349 -48.30 2.60 8.29
C GLU A 349 -46.90 2.33 8.82
N THR A 350 -46.73 2.31 10.16
CA THR A 350 -45.40 2.14 10.75
C THR A 350 -45.10 0.68 11.09
N GLN A 351 -45.92 0.05 11.91
CA GLN A 351 -45.57 -1.29 12.42
C GLN A 351 -45.65 -2.36 11.33
N ILE A 352 -46.72 -2.39 10.53
CA ILE A 352 -46.84 -3.37 9.43
C ILE A 352 -45.71 -3.21 8.43
N ALA A 353 -45.33 -1.97 8.07
CA ALA A 353 -44.20 -1.70 7.17
C ALA A 353 -42.87 -2.25 7.73
N ARG A 354 -42.59 -2.03 9.03
CA ARG A 354 -41.39 -2.54 9.71
C ARG A 354 -41.35 -4.06 9.70
N PHE A 355 -42.42 -4.73 10.05
CA PHE A 355 -42.48 -6.19 10.07
C PHE A 355 -42.42 -6.81 8.67
N ARG A 356 -43.09 -6.22 7.65
CA ARG A 356 -42.96 -6.65 6.25
C ARG A 356 -41.52 -6.50 5.75
N GLN A 357 -40.87 -5.41 6.10
CA GLN A 357 -39.44 -5.24 5.78
C GLN A 357 -38.59 -6.27 6.52
N GLY A 358 -38.89 -6.53 7.79
CA GLY A 358 -38.26 -7.58 8.58
C GLY A 358 -38.47 -8.98 8.00
N ASN A 359 -39.68 -9.29 7.47
CA ASN A 359 -39.95 -10.56 6.81
C ASN A 359 -39.06 -10.75 5.56
N SER A 360 -38.70 -9.66 4.85
CA SER A 360 -37.87 -9.72 3.65
C SER A 360 -36.36 -9.73 3.93
N LYS A 361 -35.91 -9.08 5.01
CA LYS A 361 -34.47 -8.88 5.31
C LYS A 361 -34.04 -9.31 6.72
N GLY A 362 -34.91 -9.99 7.43
CA GLY A 362 -34.67 -10.45 8.79
C GLY A 362 -35.26 -9.53 9.85
N MET A 363 -35.98 -10.16 10.78
CA MET A 363 -36.55 -9.58 11.99
C MET A 363 -35.95 -10.29 13.19
N PHE A 364 -35.55 -9.52 14.21
CA PHE A 364 -34.79 -10.06 15.33
C PHE A 364 -35.37 -9.59 16.66
N LYS A 365 -35.42 -10.50 17.63
CA LYS A 365 -35.59 -10.12 19.04
C LYS A 365 -34.28 -9.53 19.53
N THR A 366 -34.23 -8.21 19.67
CA THR A 366 -32.99 -7.48 19.95
C THR A 366 -32.99 -6.94 21.37
N SER A 367 -31.94 -7.24 22.10
CA SER A 367 -31.70 -6.74 23.44
C SER A 367 -30.47 -5.83 23.43
N LEU A 368 -30.58 -4.63 23.94
CA LEU A 368 -29.50 -3.67 24.10
C LEU A 368 -29.24 -3.44 25.59
N PHE A 369 -28.05 -3.85 26.04
CA PHE A 369 -27.63 -3.70 27.42
C PHE A 369 -26.54 -2.63 27.56
N LEU A 370 -26.64 -1.83 28.62
CA LEU A 370 -25.66 -0.82 29.00
C LEU A 370 -25.05 -1.22 30.34
N ALA A 371 -23.73 -1.17 30.42
CA ALA A 371 -23.02 -1.47 31.66
C ALA A 371 -21.96 -0.39 31.95
N ALA A 372 -21.83 0.04 33.19
CA ALA A 372 -20.85 1.03 33.57
C ALA A 372 -20.28 0.76 34.99
N LYS A 373 -19.05 1.21 35.21
CA LYS A 373 -18.35 1.05 36.49
C LYS A 373 -18.94 1.94 37.58
N THR A 374 -19.43 3.12 37.23
CA THR A 374 -20.00 4.10 38.19
C THR A 374 -21.41 4.53 37.74
N ASN A 375 -22.17 5.09 38.72
CA ASN A 375 -23.48 5.62 38.41
C ASN A 375 -23.44 6.85 37.49
N ALA A 376 -22.46 7.73 37.66
CA ALA A 376 -22.31 8.93 36.83
C ALA A 376 -22.03 8.56 35.33
N VAL A 377 -21.20 7.57 35.08
CA VAL A 377 -20.91 7.06 33.76
C VAL A 377 -22.16 6.40 33.15
N TYR A 378 -22.89 5.61 33.94
CA TYR A 378 -24.13 4.97 33.52
C TYR A 378 -25.21 5.99 33.10
N GLU A 379 -25.42 7.07 33.88
CA GLU A 379 -26.39 8.10 33.51
C GLU A 379 -26.00 8.85 32.24
N ARG A 380 -24.70 9.16 32.06
CA ARG A 380 -24.22 9.78 30.82
C ARG A 380 -24.37 8.84 29.63
N LEU A 381 -23.97 7.56 29.76
CA LEU A 381 -24.13 6.55 28.73
C LEU A 381 -25.60 6.39 28.31
N SER A 382 -26.51 6.30 29.30
CA SER A 382 -27.95 6.18 29.08
C SER A 382 -28.54 7.40 28.34
N ALA A 383 -28.12 8.60 28.74
CA ALA A 383 -28.53 9.84 28.07
C ALA A 383 -27.98 9.92 26.63
N SER A 384 -26.71 9.59 26.43
CA SER A 384 -26.07 9.60 25.11
C SER A 384 -26.71 8.60 24.15
N VAL A 385 -26.98 7.37 24.59
CA VAL A 385 -27.65 6.36 23.76
C VAL A 385 -29.02 6.85 23.28
N ARG A 386 -29.82 7.45 24.18
CA ARG A 386 -31.12 8.01 23.79
C ARG A 386 -30.99 9.20 22.84
N SER A 387 -30.08 10.12 23.09
CA SER A 387 -29.94 11.31 22.25
C SER A 387 -29.36 11.01 20.85
N ILE A 388 -28.51 10.02 20.72
CA ILE A 388 -27.84 9.69 19.47
C ILE A 388 -28.72 8.78 18.60
N PHE A 389 -29.32 7.75 19.19
CA PHE A 389 -30.06 6.75 18.41
C PHE A 389 -31.56 7.01 18.28
N GLN A 390 -32.06 8.11 18.83
CA GLN A 390 -33.43 8.57 18.66
C GLN A 390 -33.46 9.78 17.72
N GLY A 391 -34.15 9.64 16.57
CA GLY A 391 -34.36 10.75 15.64
C GLY A 391 -35.45 11.74 16.14
N ASN A 392 -35.59 12.83 15.38
CA ASN A 392 -36.50 13.93 15.75
C ASN A 392 -37.99 13.60 15.47
N ASN A 393 -38.28 12.57 14.71
CA ASN A 393 -39.66 12.21 14.42
C ASN A 393 -40.36 11.65 15.64
N PRO A 394 -41.53 12.17 16.00
CA PRO A 394 -42.31 11.61 17.10
C PRO A 394 -42.72 10.17 16.83
N THR A 395 -42.51 9.31 17.79
CA THR A 395 -42.89 7.88 17.71
C THR A 395 -43.59 7.42 18.98
N LEU A 396 -44.48 6.47 18.85
CA LEU A 396 -45.12 5.82 20.01
C LEU A 396 -44.20 4.80 20.70
N THR A 397 -43.10 4.45 20.05
CA THR A 397 -42.11 3.47 20.53
C THR A 397 -40.71 4.04 20.68
N PRO A 398 -40.49 5.16 21.39
CA PRO A 398 -39.17 5.76 21.56
C PRO A 398 -38.26 4.85 22.38
N LEU A 399 -36.94 5.08 22.23
CA LEU A 399 -35.93 4.44 23.07
C LEU A 399 -36.11 4.78 24.54
N ARG A 400 -36.17 3.78 25.40
CA ARG A 400 -36.29 3.88 26.84
C ARG A 400 -35.20 3.09 27.52
N VAL A 401 -34.56 3.65 28.53
CA VAL A 401 -33.51 3.00 29.29
C VAL A 401 -34.03 2.61 30.67
N HIS A 402 -34.00 1.33 30.93
CA HIS A 402 -34.49 0.75 32.20
C HIS A 402 -33.29 0.22 33.02
N ARG A 403 -33.21 0.63 34.27
CA ARG A 403 -32.14 0.20 35.16
C ARG A 403 -32.43 -1.18 35.73
N LEU A 404 -31.46 -2.08 35.67
CA LEU A 404 -31.55 -3.38 36.33
C LEU A 404 -31.15 -3.23 37.82
N GLN A 405 -31.96 -3.81 38.73
CA GLN A 405 -31.70 -3.70 40.17
C GLN A 405 -30.57 -4.61 40.65
N HIS A 406 -30.37 -5.74 40.00
CA HIS A 406 -29.36 -6.73 40.34
C HIS A 406 -28.28 -6.83 39.25
N GLY A 407 -27.01 -6.91 39.70
CA GLY A 407 -25.91 -7.10 38.80
C GLY A 407 -25.81 -8.54 38.28
N VAL A 408 -25.27 -8.72 37.07
CA VAL A 408 -25.03 -10.00 36.43
C VAL A 408 -23.51 -10.19 36.31
N ALA A 409 -23.02 -11.39 36.64
CA ALA A 409 -21.59 -11.65 36.69
C ALA A 409 -21.00 -11.92 35.30
N GLN A 410 -21.78 -12.50 34.39
CA GLN A 410 -21.34 -12.94 33.09
C GLN A 410 -22.32 -12.55 31.98
N LEU A 411 -21.79 -12.36 30.76
CA LEU A 411 -22.60 -12.02 29.58
C LEU A 411 -23.68 -13.11 29.30
N GLY A 412 -23.35 -14.40 29.45
CA GLY A 412 -24.30 -15.46 29.23
C GLY A 412 -25.54 -15.36 30.13
N GLN A 413 -25.36 -14.99 31.42
CA GLN A 413 -26.47 -14.73 32.30
C GLN A 413 -27.28 -13.49 31.87
N LEU A 414 -26.63 -12.44 31.36
CA LEU A 414 -27.30 -11.26 30.81
C LEU A 414 -28.16 -11.61 29.60
N LEU A 415 -27.61 -12.42 28.68
CA LEU A 415 -28.32 -12.83 27.45
C LEU A 415 -29.54 -13.71 27.73
N GLN A 416 -29.53 -14.49 28.77
CA GLN A 416 -30.73 -15.25 29.22
C GLN A 416 -31.86 -14.33 29.60
N LEU A 417 -31.54 -13.14 30.13
CA LEU A 417 -32.56 -12.16 30.50
C LEU A 417 -33.26 -11.51 29.32
N ALA A 418 -32.71 -11.62 28.12
CA ALA A 418 -33.29 -11.02 26.90
C ALA A 418 -34.73 -11.50 26.66
N ASN A 419 -35.03 -12.78 26.99
CA ASN A 419 -36.35 -13.40 26.86
C ASN A 419 -37.15 -13.40 28.16
N ALA A 420 -36.58 -12.93 29.25
CA ALA A 420 -37.26 -12.87 30.53
C ALA A 420 -38.29 -11.73 30.57
N ALA A 421 -39.49 -12.04 31.06
CA ALA A 421 -40.46 -11.00 31.40
C ALA A 421 -40.01 -10.31 32.71
N THR A 422 -40.23 -9.01 32.78
CA THR A 422 -40.00 -8.25 34.01
C THR A 422 -41.25 -8.27 34.88
N GLY A 423 -41.10 -8.12 36.21
CA GLY A 423 -42.23 -8.01 37.12
C GLY A 423 -43.11 -6.75 36.95
N VAL A 424 -42.73 -5.85 36.02
CA VAL A 424 -43.44 -4.60 35.76
C VAL A 424 -44.54 -4.82 34.72
N GLN A 425 -45.81 -4.63 35.11
CA GLN A 425 -46.93 -4.60 34.17
C GLN A 425 -46.79 -3.39 33.24
N HIS A 426 -46.88 -3.68 31.99
CA HIS A 426 -46.86 -2.61 31.00
C HIS A 426 -48.22 -1.92 30.90
N PRO A 427 -48.27 -0.58 30.68
CA PRO A 427 -49.51 0.15 30.63
C PRO A 427 -50.39 -0.14 29.42
N TYR A 428 -49.95 -0.93 28.45
CA TYR A 428 -50.75 -1.28 27.26
C TYR A 428 -51.23 -2.75 27.30
N SER A 429 -52.22 -3.09 26.52
CA SER A 429 -52.66 -4.47 26.43
C SER A 429 -51.63 -5.38 25.78
N GLU A 430 -51.71 -6.65 26.12
CA GLU A 430 -50.83 -7.71 25.67
C GLU A 430 -50.58 -7.69 24.16
N ALA A 431 -51.62 -7.40 23.35
CA ALA A 431 -51.53 -7.38 21.91
C ALA A 431 -50.69 -6.26 21.32
N ILE A 432 -50.60 -5.08 21.95
CA ILE A 432 -49.73 -3.97 21.47
C ILE A 432 -48.32 -4.20 21.93
N TYR A 433 -48.12 -4.84 23.07
CA TYR A 433 -46.81 -4.96 23.69
C TYR A 433 -46.00 -6.19 23.32
N SER A 434 -46.65 -7.27 22.87
CA SER A 434 -45.95 -8.34 22.17
C SER A 434 -45.25 -7.87 20.92
N LEU A 435 -45.77 -6.77 20.32
CA LEU A 435 -45.10 -6.10 19.19
C LEU A 435 -43.95 -5.19 19.55
N VAL A 436 -43.87 -4.74 20.79
CA VAL A 436 -42.89 -3.71 21.16
C VAL A 436 -41.85 -4.23 22.16
N SER A 437 -42.23 -4.84 23.25
CA SER A 437 -41.31 -5.39 24.24
C SER A 437 -42.01 -6.05 25.44
N THR A 438 -43.12 -6.77 25.19
CA THR A 438 -43.85 -7.42 26.27
C THR A 438 -44.17 -8.87 25.95
N SER A 439 -44.24 -9.70 26.98
CA SER A 439 -44.85 -11.01 26.94
C SER A 439 -45.84 -11.08 28.09
N HIS A 440 -47.08 -11.56 27.78
CA HIS A 440 -48.15 -11.68 28.75
C HIS A 440 -48.42 -10.41 29.58
N GLY A 441 -48.36 -9.23 28.90
CA GLY A 441 -48.61 -7.95 29.55
C GLY A 441 -47.47 -7.39 30.41
N ARG A 442 -46.29 -8.11 30.47
CA ARG A 442 -45.11 -7.70 31.20
C ARG A 442 -44.03 -7.25 30.25
N ALA A 443 -43.25 -6.22 30.61
CA ALA A 443 -42.18 -5.70 29.81
C ALA A 443 -41.05 -6.73 29.65
N GLN A 444 -40.64 -6.99 28.41
CA GLN A 444 -39.47 -7.82 28.10
C GLN A 444 -38.19 -7.00 27.98
N CYS A 445 -37.03 -7.66 28.11
CA CYS A 445 -35.71 -7.03 27.91
C CYS A 445 -35.31 -6.96 26.42
N SER A 446 -36.20 -7.37 25.51
CA SER A 446 -35.94 -7.34 24.06
C SER A 446 -37.02 -6.54 23.33
N THR A 447 -36.66 -6.05 22.15
CA THR A 447 -37.56 -5.37 21.19
C THR A 447 -37.39 -6.00 19.82
N TRP A 448 -38.50 -6.16 19.10
CA TRP A 448 -38.48 -6.59 17.71
C TRP A 448 -37.94 -5.48 16.82
N LEU A 449 -36.78 -5.71 16.20
CA LEU A 449 -36.11 -4.78 15.28
C LEU A 449 -35.77 -5.48 13.97
N ASN A 450 -35.89 -4.77 12.86
CA ASN A 450 -35.44 -5.25 11.56
C ASN A 450 -33.94 -4.93 11.35
N SER A 451 -33.34 -5.52 10.32
CA SER A 451 -31.91 -5.37 10.03
C SER A 451 -31.45 -3.91 9.84
N GLN A 452 -32.31 -3.03 9.31
CA GLN A 452 -31.97 -1.61 9.14
C GLN A 452 -31.97 -0.87 10.48
N GLU A 453 -32.95 -1.13 11.33
CA GLU A 453 -33.04 -0.54 12.66
C GLU A 453 -31.86 -0.98 13.55
N ILE A 454 -31.46 -2.24 13.47
CA ILE A 454 -30.32 -2.76 14.20
C ILE A 454 -29.01 -2.12 13.71
N SER A 455 -28.88 -1.88 12.39
CA SER A 455 -27.69 -1.26 11.83
C SER A 455 -27.43 0.17 12.32
N LEU A 456 -28.46 0.88 12.80
CA LEU A 456 -28.30 2.16 13.50
C LEU A 456 -27.59 1.98 14.84
N LEU A 457 -28.00 0.95 15.60
CA LEU A 457 -27.41 0.66 16.91
C LEU A 457 -26.02 0.06 16.82
N MET A 458 -25.78 -0.76 15.76
CA MET A 458 -24.49 -1.38 15.45
C MET A 458 -23.65 -0.51 14.50
N GLY A 459 -23.74 0.80 14.62
CA GLY A 459 -22.98 1.75 13.80
C GLY A 459 -21.47 1.54 13.92
N LEU A 460 -20.78 1.75 12.80
CA LEU A 460 -19.32 1.75 12.73
C LEU A 460 -18.85 3.18 12.48
N PRO A 461 -17.74 3.61 13.09
CA PRO A 461 -17.26 4.98 12.96
C PRO A 461 -16.69 5.26 11.57
N ASP A 462 -16.82 6.50 11.12
CA ASP A 462 -16.18 7.05 9.91
C ASP A 462 -14.86 7.79 10.23
N LYS A 463 -14.57 8.00 11.52
CA LYS A 463 -13.35 8.67 12.01
C LYS A 463 -12.55 7.74 12.93
N GLU A 464 -11.23 7.90 12.93
CA GLU A 464 -10.35 7.10 13.77
C GLU A 464 -10.63 7.32 15.25
N LEU A 465 -10.69 6.24 16.01
CA LEU A 465 -10.92 6.23 17.45
C LEU A 465 -9.75 5.51 18.14
N ALA A 466 -9.50 5.87 19.40
CA ALA A 466 -8.51 5.14 20.21
C ALA A 466 -8.88 3.65 20.27
N GLY A 467 -8.03 2.79 19.75
CA GLY A 467 -8.27 1.34 19.65
C GLY A 467 -8.87 0.82 18.33
N LEU A 468 -9.30 1.70 17.42
CA LEU A 468 -9.78 1.34 16.07
C LEU A 468 -9.12 2.22 15.00
N LYS A 469 -8.41 1.62 14.06
CA LYS A 469 -7.74 2.32 12.96
C LYS A 469 -8.67 2.47 11.76
N ILE A 470 -8.63 3.64 11.12
CA ILE A 470 -9.27 3.86 9.84
C ILE A 470 -8.21 3.95 8.74
N ARG A 471 -8.36 3.13 7.72
CA ARG A 471 -7.45 3.06 6.58
C ARG A 471 -8.15 3.58 5.33
N LYS A 472 -7.45 4.46 4.61
CA LYS A 472 -7.90 4.82 3.27
C LYS A 472 -7.82 3.60 2.36
N CYS A 473 -8.91 3.27 1.72
CA CYS A 473 -8.99 2.22 0.71
C CYS A 473 -9.06 2.90 -0.65
N VAL A 474 -8.14 2.54 -1.53
CA VAL A 474 -8.10 3.06 -2.89
C VAL A 474 -8.14 1.90 -3.85
N ASP A 475 -8.96 2.01 -4.89
CA ASP A 475 -9.11 0.96 -5.88
C ASP A 475 -7.95 0.97 -6.88
N PHE A 476 -7.42 -0.23 -7.12
CA PHE A 476 -6.44 -0.53 -8.14
C PHE A 476 -6.99 -1.57 -9.11
N ALA A 477 -6.37 -1.69 -10.29
CA ALA A 477 -6.74 -2.71 -11.24
C ALA A 477 -6.50 -4.12 -10.68
N LEU A 478 -7.39 -5.05 -11.00
CA LEU A 478 -7.35 -6.43 -10.49
C LEU A 478 -6.94 -7.46 -11.55
N ASN A 479 -6.99 -7.07 -12.82
CA ASN A 479 -6.82 -7.97 -13.93
C ASN A 479 -5.61 -7.56 -14.80
N PRO A 480 -4.37 -7.88 -14.36
CA PRO A 480 -3.22 -7.81 -15.24
C PRO A 480 -3.42 -8.79 -16.41
N PRO A 481 -2.72 -8.62 -17.53
CA PRO A 481 -2.81 -9.54 -18.65
C PRO A 481 -2.52 -10.98 -18.25
N ASP A 482 -3.34 -11.92 -18.71
CA ASP A 482 -3.11 -13.34 -18.52
C ASP A 482 -2.00 -13.81 -19.48
N LEU A 483 -0.95 -14.38 -18.94
CA LEU A 483 0.21 -14.87 -19.65
C LEU A 483 0.26 -16.40 -19.61
N ALA A 484 0.66 -17.02 -20.71
CA ALA A 484 0.88 -18.46 -20.77
C ALA A 484 2.29 -18.82 -20.27
N GLU A 485 2.44 -20.00 -19.66
CA GLU A 485 3.77 -20.58 -19.43
C GLU A 485 4.48 -20.86 -20.79
N PRO A 486 5.79 -20.63 -20.94
CA PRO A 486 6.79 -20.30 -19.93
C PRO A 486 7.06 -18.79 -19.75
N HIS A 487 6.24 -17.91 -20.32
CA HIS A 487 6.49 -16.46 -20.33
C HIS A 487 6.20 -15.77 -18.99
N GLN A 488 5.61 -16.48 -18.04
CA GLN A 488 5.26 -15.92 -16.72
C GLN A 488 6.49 -15.74 -15.82
N LEU A 489 6.65 -14.52 -15.28
CA LEU A 489 7.50 -14.22 -14.15
C LEU A 489 6.61 -13.91 -12.95
N LYS A 490 6.58 -14.78 -11.94
CA LYS A 490 5.72 -14.64 -10.76
C LYS A 490 6.33 -13.66 -9.76
N LEU A 491 5.77 -12.47 -9.65
CA LEU A 491 6.33 -11.43 -8.78
C LEU A 491 5.68 -11.38 -7.40
N GLY A 492 4.35 -11.49 -7.33
CA GLY A 492 3.61 -11.37 -6.09
C GLY A 492 2.18 -11.85 -6.17
N GLN A 493 1.36 -11.39 -5.25
CA GLN A 493 -0.08 -11.66 -5.21
C GLN A 493 -0.85 -10.34 -5.21
N VAL A 494 -1.93 -10.26 -5.99
CA VAL A 494 -2.78 -9.07 -6.07
C VAL A 494 -3.42 -8.80 -4.71
N ILE A 495 -3.49 -7.54 -4.33
CA ILE A 495 -4.21 -7.07 -3.14
C ILE A 495 -5.48 -6.37 -3.60
N GLN A 496 -6.61 -6.75 -3.00
CA GLN A 496 -7.89 -6.07 -3.15
C GLN A 496 -8.39 -5.66 -1.77
N HIS A 497 -8.73 -4.40 -1.60
CA HIS A 497 -9.26 -3.85 -0.35
C HIS A 497 -8.45 -4.26 0.90
N GLY A 498 -7.12 -4.22 0.77
CA GLY A 498 -6.20 -4.58 1.86
C GLY A 498 -5.99 -6.08 2.09
N GLN A 499 -6.71 -6.96 1.38
CA GLN A 499 -6.57 -8.40 1.46
C GLN A 499 -5.79 -8.97 0.28
N THR A 500 -4.84 -9.86 0.56
CA THR A 500 -4.08 -10.56 -0.46
C THR A 500 -4.90 -11.69 -1.07
N LEU A 501 -5.10 -11.66 -2.38
CA LEU A 501 -5.83 -12.68 -3.13
C LEU A 501 -4.90 -13.87 -3.43
N ALA A 502 -4.95 -14.92 -2.59
CA ALA A 502 -4.07 -16.09 -2.71
C ALA A 502 -4.22 -16.82 -4.07
N PHE A 503 -5.40 -16.74 -4.68
CA PHE A 503 -5.71 -17.38 -5.97
C PHE A 503 -5.32 -16.53 -7.18
N LYS A 504 -4.86 -15.27 -6.99
CA LYS A 504 -4.51 -14.37 -8.10
C LYS A 504 -3.06 -13.91 -8.01
N PRO A 505 -2.10 -14.66 -8.61
CA PRO A 505 -0.72 -14.21 -8.70
C PRO A 505 -0.60 -13.02 -9.66
N LEU A 506 0.29 -12.08 -9.36
CA LEU A 506 0.75 -11.11 -10.33
C LEU A 506 1.93 -11.69 -11.09
N THR A 507 1.83 -11.66 -12.41
CA THR A 507 2.87 -12.12 -13.33
C THR A 507 3.29 -11.00 -14.28
N LEU A 508 4.60 -10.94 -14.57
CA LEU A 508 5.17 -10.10 -15.64
C LEU A 508 5.56 -10.97 -16.83
N ASP A 509 5.56 -10.38 -18.01
CA ASP A 509 5.99 -11.08 -19.22
C ASP A 509 7.52 -11.09 -19.31
N LYS A 510 8.12 -12.28 -19.25
CA LYS A 510 9.57 -12.47 -19.45
C LYS A 510 10.06 -11.93 -20.78
N SER A 511 9.22 -11.95 -21.81
CA SER A 511 9.59 -11.46 -23.15
C SER A 511 9.73 -9.94 -23.18
N GLU A 512 9.11 -9.23 -22.23
CA GLU A 512 9.10 -7.78 -22.15
C GLU A 512 10.17 -7.19 -21.22
N LEU A 513 10.99 -8.02 -20.55
CA LEU A 513 12.01 -7.55 -19.61
C LEU A 513 13.04 -6.62 -20.27
N ASN A 514 13.30 -6.76 -21.57
CA ASN A 514 14.16 -5.88 -22.34
C ASN A 514 13.58 -4.47 -22.55
N LYS A 515 12.29 -4.23 -22.22
CA LYS A 515 11.65 -2.90 -22.30
C LYS A 515 11.92 -2.05 -21.06
N HIS A 516 12.83 -2.48 -20.20
CA HIS A 516 13.27 -1.84 -18.98
C HIS A 516 12.23 -1.75 -17.88
N ILE A 517 12.72 -1.81 -16.64
CA ILE A 517 11.92 -1.76 -15.41
C ILE A 517 12.43 -0.63 -14.52
N PHE A 518 11.55 0.15 -13.95
CA PHE A 518 11.86 1.13 -12.93
C PHE A 518 11.32 0.68 -11.58
N ILE A 519 12.17 0.68 -10.56
CA ILE A 519 11.80 0.30 -9.19
C ILE A 519 12.13 1.44 -8.25
N THR A 520 11.14 1.89 -7.47
CA THR A 520 11.37 2.97 -6.51
C THR A 520 10.68 2.72 -5.18
N GLY A 521 11.17 3.38 -4.15
CA GLY A 521 10.62 3.34 -2.80
C GLY A 521 11.65 3.72 -1.75
N VAL A 522 11.17 4.14 -0.58
CA VAL A 522 12.04 4.50 0.54
C VAL A 522 12.79 3.28 1.10
N THR A 523 13.82 3.53 1.89
CA THR A 523 14.59 2.47 2.56
C THR A 523 13.66 1.60 3.43
N GLY A 524 13.83 0.28 3.35
CA GLY A 524 13.03 -0.69 4.11
C GLY A 524 11.62 -0.94 3.58
N SER A 525 11.25 -0.40 2.41
CA SER A 525 9.94 -0.63 1.79
C SER A 525 9.81 -1.98 1.06
N GLY A 526 10.93 -2.66 0.76
CA GLY A 526 10.97 -3.93 0.03
C GLY A 526 11.57 -3.84 -1.38
N LYS A 527 12.17 -2.72 -1.75
CA LYS A 527 12.78 -2.48 -3.07
C LYS A 527 13.79 -3.57 -3.45
N THR A 528 14.82 -3.80 -2.60
CA THR A 528 15.87 -4.80 -2.84
C THR A 528 15.30 -6.22 -2.94
N THR A 529 14.27 -6.55 -2.16
CA THR A 529 13.56 -7.84 -2.26
C THR A 529 12.91 -8.02 -3.62
N SER A 530 12.29 -6.97 -4.16
CA SER A 530 11.66 -6.98 -5.49
C SER A 530 12.70 -7.12 -6.59
N CYS A 531 13.84 -6.41 -6.48
CA CYS A 531 14.96 -6.53 -7.41
C CYS A 531 15.52 -7.96 -7.43
N MET A 532 15.83 -8.53 -6.26
CA MET A 532 16.33 -9.90 -6.16
C MET A 532 15.35 -10.92 -6.71
N LYS A 533 14.05 -10.74 -6.44
CA LYS A 533 13.02 -11.63 -6.95
C LYS A 533 12.93 -11.59 -8.47
N LEU A 534 12.95 -10.41 -9.06
CA LEU A 534 12.98 -10.25 -10.52
C LEU A 534 14.18 -10.96 -11.15
N LEU A 535 15.38 -10.75 -10.60
CA LEU A 535 16.60 -11.37 -11.10
C LEU A 535 16.53 -12.90 -11.06
N LEU A 536 16.12 -13.47 -9.93
CA LEU A 536 16.06 -14.93 -9.75
C LEU A 536 14.95 -15.57 -10.60
N GLU A 537 13.75 -14.98 -10.61
CA GLU A 537 12.58 -15.53 -11.35
C GLU A 537 12.69 -15.33 -12.87
N SER A 538 13.54 -14.42 -13.34
CA SER A 538 13.78 -14.22 -14.77
C SER A 538 14.40 -15.46 -15.42
N GLY A 539 15.28 -16.14 -14.68
CA GLY A 539 16.09 -17.24 -15.20
C GLY A 539 17.16 -16.80 -16.20
N LEU A 540 17.37 -15.49 -16.38
CA LEU A 540 18.39 -14.93 -17.28
C LEU A 540 19.72 -14.70 -16.54
N PRO A 541 20.85 -14.66 -17.26
CA PRO A 541 22.06 -14.10 -16.72
C PRO A 541 21.86 -12.62 -16.39
N PHE A 542 22.54 -12.14 -15.35
CA PHE A 542 22.38 -10.78 -14.90
C PHE A 542 23.64 -10.18 -14.30
N LEU A 543 23.71 -8.83 -14.35
CA LEU A 543 24.72 -8.06 -13.66
C LEU A 543 24.07 -7.02 -12.73
N VAL A 544 24.48 -6.99 -11.48
CA VAL A 544 24.05 -6.02 -10.48
C VAL A 544 25.16 -5.04 -10.20
N ILE A 545 24.90 -3.74 -10.20
CA ILE A 545 25.80 -2.68 -9.77
C ILE A 545 25.22 -2.10 -8.47
N GLU A 546 25.87 -2.42 -7.35
CA GLU A 546 25.48 -2.02 -5.99
C GLU A 546 26.48 -1.02 -5.39
N PRO A 547 26.17 0.28 -5.39
CA PRO A 547 27.14 1.30 -4.94
C PRO A 547 27.15 1.55 -3.43
N ALA A 548 26.14 1.13 -2.67
CA ALA A 548 25.93 1.69 -1.35
C ALA A 548 25.80 0.67 -0.22
N LYS A 549 25.49 -0.61 -0.52
CA LYS A 549 25.13 -1.60 0.47
C LYS A 549 25.68 -2.98 0.11
N THR A 550 25.50 -3.93 1.02
CA THR A 550 25.89 -5.32 0.86
C THR A 550 24.68 -6.27 0.83
N GLU A 551 23.48 -5.73 0.52
CA GLU A 551 22.22 -6.48 0.61
C GLU A 551 22.16 -7.63 -0.41
N TYR A 552 22.78 -7.46 -1.59
CA TYR A 552 22.79 -8.50 -2.63
C TYR A 552 23.68 -9.70 -2.29
N ARG A 553 24.46 -9.67 -1.21
CA ARG A 553 25.14 -10.85 -0.66
C ARG A 553 24.17 -11.98 -0.33
N GLU A 554 22.88 -11.66 -0.08
CA GLU A 554 21.82 -12.62 0.12
C GLU A 554 21.57 -13.51 -1.13
N LEU A 555 21.81 -13.02 -2.34
CA LEU A 555 21.73 -13.84 -3.57
C LEU A 555 22.70 -15.02 -3.53
N TYR A 556 23.82 -14.86 -2.90
CA TYR A 556 24.85 -15.88 -2.77
C TYR A 556 24.42 -17.08 -1.91
N GLN A 557 23.48 -16.88 -0.99
CA GLN A 557 22.87 -17.98 -0.23
C GLN A 557 21.81 -18.72 -1.05
N LYS A 558 21.11 -17.99 -1.94
CA LYS A 558 20.00 -18.52 -2.71
C LYS A 558 20.47 -19.21 -4.00
N ASP A 559 21.56 -18.74 -4.57
CA ASP A 559 22.10 -19.24 -5.82
C ASP A 559 23.63 -19.33 -5.74
N PRO A 560 24.21 -20.55 -5.70
CA PRO A 560 25.65 -20.73 -5.61
C PRO A 560 26.42 -20.29 -6.87
N ASP A 561 25.72 -20.12 -8.00
CA ASP A 561 26.34 -19.74 -9.29
C ASP A 561 26.53 -18.22 -9.43
N VAL A 562 26.12 -17.45 -8.44
CA VAL A 562 26.33 -15.99 -8.43
C VAL A 562 27.81 -15.67 -8.19
N GLU A 563 28.42 -14.92 -9.09
CA GLU A 563 29.78 -14.39 -8.93
C GLU A 563 29.77 -13.02 -8.25
N TYR A 564 30.68 -12.83 -7.30
CA TYR A 564 30.79 -11.58 -6.52
C TYR A 564 32.13 -10.91 -6.76
N TYR A 565 32.08 -9.62 -7.09
CA TYR A 565 33.25 -8.75 -7.21
C TYR A 565 33.13 -7.62 -6.19
N CYS A 566 33.98 -7.65 -5.16
CA CYS A 566 34.08 -6.58 -4.16
C CYS A 566 35.13 -5.56 -4.65
N LEU A 567 34.67 -4.50 -5.31
CA LEU A 567 35.58 -3.52 -5.91
C LEU A 567 36.40 -2.79 -4.82
N GLY A 568 37.72 -2.76 -5.00
CA GLY A 568 38.63 -2.22 -3.98
C GLY A 568 39.21 -3.26 -3.02
N ARG A 569 38.67 -4.51 -3.01
CA ARG A 569 39.13 -5.61 -2.15
C ARG A 569 39.84 -6.67 -2.98
N GLU A 570 41.15 -6.45 -3.20
CA GLU A 570 42.05 -7.40 -3.91
C GLU A 570 42.16 -8.76 -3.21
N ASP A 571 41.93 -8.80 -1.92
CA ASP A 571 41.96 -10.01 -1.08
C ASP A 571 40.71 -10.89 -1.26
N ILE A 572 39.61 -10.34 -1.76
CA ILE A 572 38.37 -11.08 -2.02
C ILE A 572 38.29 -11.42 -3.50
N THR A 573 38.15 -10.41 -4.35
CA THR A 573 38.07 -10.58 -5.81
C THR A 573 38.77 -9.45 -6.52
N PRO A 574 39.91 -9.71 -7.20
CA PRO A 574 40.59 -8.68 -7.97
C PRO A 574 39.73 -8.24 -9.16
N PHE A 575 39.54 -6.95 -9.30
CA PHE A 575 38.79 -6.34 -10.39
C PHE A 575 39.72 -5.46 -11.24
N ARG A 576 39.62 -5.54 -12.55
CA ARG A 576 40.38 -4.75 -13.53
C ARG A 576 39.45 -4.22 -14.60
N LEU A 577 39.54 -2.94 -14.89
CA LEU A 577 38.83 -2.27 -15.97
C LEU A 577 39.78 -1.25 -16.61
N ASN A 578 40.27 -1.55 -17.80
CA ASN A 578 40.94 -0.58 -18.62
C ASN A 578 39.90 0.10 -19.53
N PRO A 579 39.54 1.37 -19.26
CA PRO A 579 38.52 2.04 -20.06
C PRO A 579 38.97 2.42 -21.47
N PHE A 580 40.25 2.26 -21.78
CA PHE A 580 40.82 2.53 -23.11
C PHE A 580 40.84 1.29 -24.00
N GLU A 581 40.57 0.10 -23.47
CA GLU A 581 40.58 -1.16 -24.22
C GLU A 581 39.32 -1.31 -25.06
N LEU A 582 39.40 -1.44 -26.38
CA LEU A 582 38.26 -1.78 -27.24
C LEU A 582 37.77 -3.21 -26.99
N VAL A 583 36.47 -3.41 -27.07
CA VAL A 583 35.84 -4.77 -26.95
C VAL A 583 36.13 -5.60 -28.21
N SER A 584 36.14 -4.99 -29.37
CA SER A 584 36.26 -5.66 -30.66
C SER A 584 36.92 -4.79 -31.69
N SER A 585 37.61 -5.43 -32.67
CA SER A 585 38.16 -4.74 -33.83
C SER A 585 37.11 -4.12 -34.77
N LYS A 586 35.83 -4.40 -34.54
CA LYS A 586 34.73 -3.78 -35.27
C LYS A 586 34.31 -2.42 -34.70
N GLU A 587 34.77 -2.06 -33.51
CA GLU A 587 34.54 -0.75 -32.94
C GLU A 587 35.49 0.29 -33.51
N THR A 588 35.03 1.53 -33.62
CA THR A 588 35.86 2.63 -34.06
C THR A 588 36.49 3.34 -32.86
N LEU A 589 37.75 3.62 -32.93
CA LEU A 589 38.50 4.36 -31.88
C LEU A 589 37.83 5.71 -31.62
N THR A 590 37.44 6.45 -32.64
CA THR A 590 36.80 7.75 -32.51
C THR A 590 35.48 7.63 -31.70
N GLY A 591 34.64 6.63 -32.00
CA GLY A 591 33.39 6.41 -31.26
C GLY A 591 33.65 6.07 -29.80
N HIS A 592 34.60 5.17 -29.54
CA HIS A 592 35.01 4.81 -28.16
C HIS A 592 35.58 5.99 -27.37
N ILE A 593 36.47 6.81 -28.01
CA ILE A 593 37.02 8.02 -27.40
C ILE A 593 35.90 9.00 -27.00
N ASP A 594 34.92 9.20 -27.87
CA ASP A 594 33.80 10.09 -27.58
C ASP A 594 32.94 9.57 -26.39
N ILE A 595 32.70 8.27 -26.31
CA ILE A 595 31.98 7.66 -25.19
C ILE A 595 32.79 7.83 -23.88
N LEU A 596 34.10 7.54 -23.91
CA LEU A 596 34.97 7.68 -22.75
C LEU A 596 35.08 9.14 -22.28
N LYS A 597 35.28 10.09 -23.20
CA LYS A 597 35.26 11.52 -22.90
C LYS A 597 33.95 11.93 -22.20
N ASN A 598 32.81 11.48 -22.73
CA ASN A 598 31.52 11.83 -22.18
C ASN A 598 31.26 11.16 -20.81
N ALA A 599 31.72 9.95 -20.59
CA ALA A 599 31.70 9.29 -19.29
C ALA A 599 32.49 10.08 -18.23
N LEU A 600 33.70 10.56 -18.60
CA LEU A 600 34.49 11.41 -17.73
C LEU A 600 33.80 12.76 -17.47
N ASN A 601 33.19 13.36 -18.49
CA ASN A 601 32.46 14.62 -18.35
C ASN A 601 31.21 14.51 -17.46
N ALA A 602 30.57 13.35 -17.43
CA ALA A 602 29.39 13.15 -16.61
C ALA A 602 29.69 13.16 -15.10
N VAL A 603 30.91 12.73 -14.74
CA VAL A 603 31.32 12.61 -13.35
C VAL A 603 32.17 13.79 -12.90
N PHE A 604 33.11 14.20 -13.73
CA PHE A 604 34.01 15.33 -13.44
C PHE A 604 33.49 16.62 -14.07
N PRO A 605 33.21 17.66 -13.27
CA PRO A 605 32.87 18.96 -13.82
C PRO A 605 34.02 19.50 -14.65
N MET A 606 33.84 19.55 -15.97
CA MET A 606 34.83 20.08 -16.91
C MET A 606 34.31 21.39 -17.53
N GLU A 607 35.09 22.46 -17.40
CA GLU A 607 34.74 23.78 -17.87
C GLU A 607 35.48 24.13 -19.16
N ALA A 608 34.86 24.95 -19.97
CA ALA A 608 35.44 25.55 -21.19
C ALA A 608 36.15 24.53 -22.12
N ALA A 609 37.50 24.65 -22.27
CA ALA A 609 38.28 23.79 -23.16
C ALA A 609 38.68 22.43 -22.56
N MET A 610 38.39 22.15 -21.27
CA MET A 610 38.84 20.93 -20.62
C MET A 610 38.39 19.63 -21.31
N PRO A 611 37.12 19.48 -21.78
CA PRO A 611 36.68 18.24 -22.46
C PRO A 611 37.48 17.99 -23.74
N MET A 612 37.85 19.05 -24.45
CA MET A 612 38.65 18.97 -25.69
C MET A 612 40.12 18.58 -25.42
N ILE A 613 40.69 19.13 -24.35
CA ILE A 613 42.04 18.80 -23.91
C ILE A 613 42.14 17.33 -23.49
N VAL A 614 41.14 16.84 -22.74
CA VAL A 614 41.05 15.42 -22.35
C VAL A 614 40.92 14.53 -23.58
N ALA A 615 40.04 14.87 -24.53
CA ALA A 615 39.87 14.10 -25.76
C ALA A 615 41.18 14.00 -26.56
N GLU A 616 41.88 15.11 -26.70
CA GLU A 616 43.17 15.15 -27.42
C GLU A 616 44.25 14.34 -26.71
N ALA A 617 44.32 14.40 -25.35
CA ALA A 617 45.24 13.57 -24.57
C ALA A 617 44.92 12.06 -24.74
N ILE A 618 43.66 11.68 -24.81
CA ILE A 618 43.26 10.30 -25.09
C ILE A 618 43.74 9.88 -26.48
N ILE A 619 43.52 10.72 -27.50
CA ILE A 619 43.98 10.48 -28.89
C ILE A 619 45.48 10.28 -28.93
N GLN A 620 46.27 11.20 -28.35
CA GLN A 620 47.71 11.09 -28.32
C GLN A 620 48.21 9.85 -27.57
N ALA A 621 47.52 9.45 -26.50
CA ALA A 621 47.84 8.22 -25.78
C ALA A 621 47.69 6.98 -26.69
N TYR A 622 46.64 6.92 -27.50
CA TYR A 622 46.46 5.85 -28.49
C TYR A 622 47.52 5.88 -29.61
N GLU A 623 47.78 7.08 -30.17
CA GLU A 623 48.81 7.25 -31.23
C GLU A 623 50.19 6.82 -30.74
N ARG A 624 50.53 7.16 -29.50
CA ARG A 624 51.80 6.72 -28.87
C ARG A 624 51.90 5.20 -28.67
N LYS A 625 50.80 4.51 -28.58
CA LYS A 625 50.71 3.03 -28.56
C LYS A 625 50.67 2.44 -29.97
N GLY A 626 50.81 3.25 -31.01
CA GLY A 626 50.86 2.84 -32.41
C GLY A 626 49.48 2.78 -33.13
N TRP A 627 48.41 3.25 -32.48
CA TRP A 627 47.09 3.29 -33.11
C TRP A 627 46.96 4.48 -34.07
N ASP A 628 46.50 4.20 -35.29
CA ASP A 628 46.07 5.24 -36.22
C ASP A 628 44.57 5.43 -36.11
N ILE A 629 44.14 6.63 -35.72
CA ILE A 629 42.74 6.99 -35.50
C ILE A 629 41.90 6.93 -36.77
N PHE A 630 42.51 7.19 -37.94
CA PHE A 630 41.79 7.20 -39.19
C PHE A 630 41.51 5.81 -39.75
N SER A 631 42.53 4.93 -39.72
CA SER A 631 42.39 3.56 -40.22
C SER A 631 41.83 2.59 -39.16
N ASN A 632 41.79 2.97 -37.92
CA ASN A 632 41.40 2.13 -36.78
C ASN A 632 42.32 0.90 -36.64
N GLN A 633 43.60 1.01 -37.02
CA GLN A 633 44.57 -0.06 -36.99
C GLN A 633 45.75 0.29 -36.09
N ASN A 634 46.36 -0.70 -35.45
CA ASN A 634 47.63 -0.52 -34.78
C ASN A 634 48.78 -0.78 -35.76
N LEU A 635 49.65 0.26 -35.99
CA LEU A 635 50.72 0.20 -36.97
C LEU A 635 52.02 -0.42 -36.36
N LEU A 636 52.11 -0.55 -35.03
CA LEU A 636 53.29 -1.06 -34.35
C LEU A 636 53.12 -2.52 -33.89
N ILE A 637 51.89 -2.94 -33.65
CA ILE A 637 51.57 -4.24 -33.03
C ILE A 637 50.62 -5.01 -33.97
N GLU A 638 51.09 -6.16 -34.40
CA GLU A 638 50.36 -7.01 -35.40
C GLU A 638 49.08 -7.62 -34.78
N GLN A 639 49.12 -8.00 -33.52
CA GLN A 639 47.95 -8.55 -32.78
C GLN A 639 47.60 -7.71 -31.56
N PRO A 640 46.99 -6.53 -31.75
CA PRO A 640 46.75 -5.57 -30.67
C PRO A 640 45.73 -6.10 -29.62
N PHE A 641 44.86 -7.06 -29.97
CA PHE A 641 43.87 -7.67 -29.06
C PHE A 641 44.42 -8.84 -28.23
N ALA A 642 45.69 -9.24 -28.47
CA ALA A 642 46.31 -10.26 -27.63
C ALA A 642 46.59 -9.75 -26.23
N LEU A 643 46.39 -10.61 -25.21
CA LEU A 643 46.50 -10.24 -23.79
C LEU A 643 47.84 -9.58 -23.38
N ASN A 644 48.93 -9.90 -24.08
CA ASN A 644 50.25 -9.38 -23.78
C ASN A 644 50.75 -8.34 -24.80
N SER A 645 49.84 -7.82 -25.64
CA SER A 645 50.21 -6.89 -26.72
C SER A 645 50.77 -5.55 -26.23
N GLY A 646 50.31 -5.05 -25.06
CA GLY A 646 50.61 -3.73 -24.60
C GLY A 646 50.06 -2.59 -25.50
N ALA A 647 49.15 -2.92 -26.40
CA ALA A 647 48.58 -2.01 -27.38
C ALA A 647 47.65 -0.94 -26.81
N TRP A 648 47.07 -1.21 -25.66
CA TRP A 648 46.10 -0.30 -25.04
C TRP A 648 46.73 0.70 -24.11
N PRO A 649 46.44 2.01 -24.24
CA PRO A 649 46.83 2.99 -23.24
C PRO A 649 46.07 2.74 -21.92
N ASN A 650 46.51 3.43 -20.87
CA ASN A 650 45.84 3.50 -19.59
C ASN A 650 45.80 4.95 -19.07
N PHE A 651 45.27 5.18 -17.88
CA PHE A 651 45.18 6.53 -17.31
C PHE A 651 46.55 7.20 -17.16
N SER A 652 47.58 6.45 -16.78
CA SER A 652 48.98 7.02 -16.68
C SER A 652 49.52 7.44 -18.02
N ASP A 653 49.24 6.71 -19.09
CA ASP A 653 49.63 7.10 -20.45
C ASP A 653 48.93 8.40 -20.85
N MET A 654 47.58 8.47 -20.63
CA MET A 654 46.77 9.66 -20.93
C MET A 654 47.23 10.88 -20.15
N ILE A 655 47.52 10.73 -18.83
CA ILE A 655 47.98 11.84 -17.97
C ILE A 655 49.32 12.39 -18.44
N ARG A 656 50.21 11.53 -18.91
CA ARG A 656 51.51 11.94 -19.48
C ARG A 656 51.33 12.80 -20.71
N GLU A 657 50.38 12.46 -21.59
CA GLU A 657 50.08 13.27 -22.77
C GLU A 657 49.32 14.55 -22.43
N LEU A 658 48.51 14.52 -21.37
CA LEU A 658 47.71 15.65 -20.93
C LEU A 658 48.58 16.92 -20.66
N ASP A 659 49.72 16.75 -19.99
CA ASP A 659 50.64 17.88 -19.75
C ASP A 659 51.16 18.45 -21.08
N SER A 660 51.57 17.61 -22.02
CA SER A 660 52.02 17.99 -23.36
C SER A 660 50.91 18.72 -24.16
N VAL A 661 49.69 18.24 -24.09
CA VAL A 661 48.56 18.88 -24.76
C VAL A 661 48.26 20.26 -24.18
N ILE A 662 48.27 20.40 -22.86
CA ILE A 662 48.05 21.71 -22.20
C ILE A 662 49.12 22.74 -22.65
N GLU A 663 50.37 22.34 -22.68
CA GLU A 663 51.49 23.20 -23.12
C GLU A 663 51.38 23.58 -24.62
N SER A 664 50.96 22.61 -25.48
CA SER A 664 50.87 22.83 -26.93
C SER A 664 49.78 23.83 -27.31
N LYS A 665 48.75 24.01 -26.47
CA LYS A 665 47.65 24.94 -26.76
C LYS A 665 48.04 26.43 -26.58
N GLY A 666 49.13 26.73 -25.88
CA GLY A 666 49.64 28.09 -25.71
C GLY A 666 48.63 29.07 -25.10
N MET A 667 47.80 28.63 -24.16
CA MET A 667 46.71 29.39 -23.55
C MET A 667 47.17 30.46 -22.56
N GLY A 668 48.46 30.51 -22.26
CA GLY A 668 49.08 31.39 -21.26
C GLY A 668 49.21 30.71 -19.88
N LYS A 669 50.24 31.09 -19.14
CA LYS A 669 50.65 30.42 -17.90
C LYS A 669 49.53 30.27 -16.86
N GLU A 670 48.66 31.26 -16.71
CA GLU A 670 47.59 31.24 -15.73
C GLU A 670 46.55 30.13 -16.02
N PHE A 671 46.16 30.01 -17.30
CA PHE A 671 45.23 28.96 -17.73
C PHE A 671 45.87 27.58 -17.74
N GLU A 672 47.13 27.49 -18.13
CA GLU A 672 47.90 26.24 -18.10
C GLU A 672 48.03 25.73 -16.65
N GLU A 673 48.39 26.59 -15.70
CA GLU A 673 48.46 26.23 -14.28
C GLU A 673 47.07 25.84 -13.72
N LYS A 674 46.01 26.56 -14.09
CA LYS A 674 44.65 26.23 -13.68
C LYS A 674 44.23 24.86 -14.21
N TYR A 675 44.44 24.58 -15.48
CA TYR A 675 44.05 23.30 -16.08
C TYR A 675 44.92 22.14 -15.57
N ARG A 676 46.25 22.35 -15.44
CA ARG A 676 47.14 21.37 -14.83
C ARG A 676 46.73 21.05 -13.39
N GLY A 677 46.50 22.06 -12.57
CA GLY A 677 46.07 21.88 -11.19
C GLY A 677 44.70 21.18 -11.07
N SER A 678 43.78 21.45 -11.99
CA SER A 678 42.43 20.86 -11.96
C SER A 678 42.36 19.46 -12.60
N LEU A 679 42.83 19.29 -13.84
CA LEU A 679 42.70 18.02 -14.57
C LEU A 679 43.74 16.99 -14.14
N VAL A 680 45.05 17.39 -14.16
CA VAL A 680 46.15 16.46 -13.86
C VAL A 680 46.05 15.95 -12.44
N ALA A 681 45.77 16.82 -11.47
CA ALA A 681 45.69 16.43 -10.08
C ALA A 681 44.54 15.41 -9.84
N ARG A 682 43.36 15.65 -10.42
CA ARG A 682 42.19 14.75 -10.27
C ARG A 682 42.43 13.40 -10.96
N LEU A 683 42.94 13.42 -12.19
CA LEU A 683 43.16 12.18 -12.96
C LEU A 683 44.33 11.37 -12.37
N THR A 684 45.34 12.03 -11.83
CA THR A 684 46.46 11.37 -11.13
C THR A 684 45.98 10.60 -9.90
N ASP A 685 44.91 11.03 -9.24
CA ASP A 685 44.34 10.30 -8.12
C ASP A 685 43.83 8.92 -8.52
N LEU A 686 43.33 8.75 -9.74
CA LEU A 686 42.88 7.47 -10.29
C LEU A 686 44.05 6.48 -10.47
N THR A 687 45.29 6.97 -10.52
CA THR A 687 46.51 6.13 -10.66
C THR A 687 47.15 5.81 -9.33
N LYS A 688 46.49 6.05 -8.20
CA LYS A 688 47.03 5.83 -6.85
C LYS A 688 46.23 4.79 -6.07
N GLY A 689 46.91 4.08 -5.19
CA GLY A 689 46.26 3.15 -4.24
C GLY A 689 45.52 2.02 -4.90
N THR A 690 44.33 1.70 -4.34
CA THR A 690 43.43 0.64 -4.85
C THR A 690 42.80 1.00 -6.19
N LYS A 691 42.60 2.30 -6.47
CA LYS A 691 42.08 2.81 -7.74
C LYS A 691 43.02 2.47 -8.91
N SER A 692 44.30 2.62 -8.73
CA SER A 692 45.28 2.27 -9.74
C SER A 692 45.17 0.83 -10.19
N ARG A 693 44.96 -0.09 -9.25
CA ARG A 693 44.83 -1.50 -9.58
C ARG A 693 43.56 -1.79 -10.39
N MET A 694 42.48 -1.09 -10.09
CA MET A 694 41.22 -1.29 -10.77
C MET A 694 41.17 -0.63 -12.15
N LEU A 695 41.60 0.65 -12.26
CA LEU A 695 41.32 1.49 -13.42
C LEU A 695 42.56 1.72 -14.30
N ASN A 696 43.78 1.59 -13.75
CA ASN A 696 45.00 1.77 -14.49
C ASN A 696 45.64 0.45 -14.92
N ALA A 697 44.80 -0.53 -15.16
CA ALA A 697 45.14 -1.87 -15.59
C ALA A 697 45.52 -1.90 -17.09
N ARG A 698 46.25 -2.94 -17.52
CA ARG A 698 46.50 -3.19 -18.94
C ARG A 698 45.31 -3.76 -19.68
N HIS A 699 44.57 -4.63 -19.03
CA HIS A 699 43.40 -5.31 -19.60
C HIS A 699 42.27 -5.29 -18.59
N SER A 700 41.04 -5.29 -19.11
CA SER A 700 39.82 -5.50 -18.33
C SER A 700 39.62 -6.98 -18.00
N ILE A 701 38.85 -7.30 -16.99
CA ILE A 701 38.26 -8.65 -16.83
C ILE A 701 37.40 -8.96 -18.04
N ASP A 702 37.11 -10.21 -18.24
CA ASP A 702 36.37 -10.67 -19.43
C ASP A 702 34.86 -10.37 -19.29
N PHE A 703 34.45 -9.17 -19.70
CA PHE A 703 33.04 -8.77 -19.67
C PHE A 703 32.15 -9.63 -20.56
N ASP A 704 32.70 -10.17 -21.68
CA ASP A 704 31.90 -11.06 -22.53
C ASP A 704 31.57 -12.38 -21.83
N ALA A 705 32.53 -12.92 -21.08
CA ALA A 705 32.30 -14.10 -20.25
C ALA A 705 31.37 -13.83 -19.06
N LEU A 706 31.34 -12.59 -18.54
CA LEU A 706 30.42 -12.21 -17.46
C LEU A 706 28.95 -12.17 -17.93
N LEU A 707 28.71 -11.86 -19.21
CA LEU A 707 27.36 -11.80 -19.76
C LEU A 707 26.61 -13.14 -19.71
N ASP A 708 27.28 -14.27 -19.60
CA ASP A 708 26.66 -15.60 -19.47
C ASP A 708 26.43 -16.00 -18.01
N LYS A 709 26.75 -15.14 -17.07
CA LYS A 709 26.78 -15.42 -15.64
C LYS A 709 25.81 -14.54 -14.86
N LYS A 710 25.66 -14.86 -13.59
CA LYS A 710 24.98 -14.03 -12.60
C LYS A 710 26.03 -13.32 -11.76
N VAL A 711 26.14 -12.01 -11.91
CA VAL A 711 27.26 -11.23 -11.40
C VAL A 711 26.77 -10.09 -10.50
N VAL A 712 27.47 -9.85 -9.40
CA VAL A 712 27.26 -8.69 -8.53
C VAL A 712 28.55 -7.91 -8.39
N PHE A 713 28.52 -6.63 -8.74
CA PHE A 713 29.58 -5.66 -8.47
C PHE A 713 29.20 -4.83 -7.25
N GLU A 714 29.92 -5.02 -6.16
CA GLU A 714 29.75 -4.31 -4.89
C GLU A 714 30.80 -3.21 -4.77
N LEU A 715 30.36 -1.95 -4.61
CA LEU A 715 31.22 -0.77 -4.55
C LEU A 715 31.27 -0.14 -3.14
N ASP A 716 30.79 -0.82 -2.11
CA ASP A 716 30.72 -0.24 -0.76
C ASP A 716 32.09 0.19 -0.20
N GLU A 717 33.15 -0.51 -0.54
CA GLU A 717 34.53 -0.15 -0.11
C GLU A 717 35.07 1.14 -0.73
N ILE A 718 34.52 1.58 -1.83
CA ILE A 718 34.84 2.86 -2.44
C ILE A 718 34.09 3.97 -1.69
N LYS A 719 34.80 4.77 -0.93
CA LYS A 719 34.12 5.74 -0.04
C LYS A 719 33.85 7.10 -0.70
N ASP A 720 34.59 7.45 -1.77
CA ASP A 720 34.33 8.67 -2.52
C ASP A 720 33.21 8.52 -3.51
N GLU A 721 32.22 9.44 -3.46
CA GLU A 721 31.01 9.38 -4.27
C GLU A 721 31.27 9.64 -5.77
N ASN A 722 32.25 10.46 -6.11
CA ASN A 722 32.66 10.71 -7.51
C ASN A 722 33.32 9.48 -8.08
N ASP A 723 34.17 8.81 -7.30
CA ASP A 723 34.82 7.57 -7.71
C ASP A 723 33.80 6.45 -7.95
N LYS A 724 32.78 6.34 -7.09
CA LYS A 724 31.66 5.41 -7.32
C LYS A 724 30.95 5.72 -8.63
N SER A 725 30.58 6.97 -8.84
CA SER A 725 29.91 7.40 -10.08
C SER A 725 30.76 7.14 -11.31
N LEU A 726 32.07 7.39 -11.24
CA LEU A 726 33.01 7.09 -12.32
C LEU A 726 33.08 5.60 -12.64
N LEU A 727 33.24 4.75 -11.62
CA LEU A 727 33.28 3.29 -11.80
C LEU A 727 31.97 2.78 -12.40
N MET A 728 30.83 3.24 -11.87
CA MET A 728 29.53 2.89 -12.44
C MET A 728 29.41 3.31 -13.92
N ALA A 729 29.86 4.54 -14.24
CA ALA A 729 29.85 5.05 -15.60
C ALA A 729 30.70 4.20 -16.56
N LEU A 730 31.92 3.89 -16.14
CA LEU A 730 32.84 3.07 -16.94
C LEU A 730 32.38 1.62 -17.08
N ILE A 731 31.81 1.03 -16.01
CA ILE A 731 31.23 -0.32 -16.07
C ILE A 731 30.05 -0.36 -17.03
N VAL A 732 29.11 0.58 -16.92
CA VAL A 732 27.94 0.66 -17.81
C VAL A 732 28.34 0.86 -19.27
N THR A 733 29.32 1.72 -19.53
CA THR A 733 29.85 1.96 -20.86
C THR A 733 30.46 0.67 -21.43
N ARG A 734 31.35 0.03 -20.68
CA ARG A 734 32.00 -1.22 -21.09
C ARG A 734 30.98 -2.33 -21.35
N LEU A 735 29.99 -2.44 -20.48
CA LEU A 735 28.90 -3.40 -20.59
C LEU A 735 28.09 -3.17 -21.87
N ALA A 736 27.71 -1.93 -22.16
CA ALA A 736 26.92 -1.59 -23.34
C ALA A 736 27.67 -1.93 -24.65
N GLU A 737 28.97 -1.62 -24.72
CA GLU A 737 29.81 -2.00 -25.85
C GLU A 737 29.90 -3.53 -25.98
N THR A 738 30.09 -4.25 -24.89
CA THR A 738 30.18 -5.72 -24.89
C THR A 738 28.85 -6.35 -25.34
N ILE A 739 27.70 -5.89 -24.82
CA ILE A 739 26.38 -6.39 -25.19
C ILE A 739 26.11 -6.17 -26.68
N LYS A 740 26.45 -5.00 -27.21
CA LYS A 740 26.32 -4.72 -28.65
C LYS A 740 27.12 -5.71 -29.51
N GLN A 741 28.36 -5.99 -29.12
CA GLN A 741 29.20 -6.96 -29.85
C GLN A 741 28.70 -8.40 -29.69
N ARG A 742 28.17 -8.76 -28.52
CA ARG A 742 27.56 -10.06 -28.23
C ARG A 742 26.33 -10.28 -29.12
N TYR A 743 25.41 -9.32 -29.17
CA TYR A 743 24.20 -9.39 -29.97
C TYR A 743 24.50 -9.55 -31.48
N LEU A 744 25.55 -8.89 -31.97
CA LEU A 744 25.97 -9.03 -33.38
C LEU A 744 26.46 -10.44 -33.72
N ARG A 745 26.99 -11.18 -32.72
CA ARG A 745 27.41 -12.56 -32.86
C ARG A 745 26.28 -13.55 -32.60
N GLU A 746 25.37 -13.22 -31.69
CA GLU A 746 24.30 -14.08 -31.18
C GLU A 746 22.98 -13.29 -31.13
N PRO A 747 22.28 -13.15 -32.28
CA PRO A 747 20.95 -12.52 -32.32
C PRO A 747 19.96 -13.32 -31.46
N GLY A 748 19.30 -12.65 -30.53
CA GLY A 748 18.38 -13.27 -29.57
C GLY A 748 18.97 -13.49 -28.18
N TYR A 749 20.23 -13.12 -27.96
CA TYR A 749 20.85 -13.03 -26.65
C TYR A 749 20.03 -12.11 -25.71
N ARG A 750 19.86 -12.50 -24.44
CA ARG A 750 19.14 -11.73 -23.43
C ARG A 750 19.92 -11.71 -22.12
N HIS A 751 19.98 -10.54 -21.53
CA HIS A 751 20.65 -10.30 -20.25
C HIS A 751 19.90 -9.23 -19.46
N LEU A 752 20.11 -9.17 -18.14
CA LEU A 752 19.56 -8.16 -17.27
C LEU A 752 20.66 -7.40 -16.53
N THR A 753 20.60 -6.07 -16.54
CA THR A 753 21.46 -5.23 -15.72
C THR A 753 20.62 -4.46 -14.69
N LEU A 754 20.92 -4.63 -13.42
CA LEU A 754 20.36 -3.85 -12.33
C LEU A 754 21.34 -2.76 -11.94
N ILE A 755 20.85 -1.53 -11.94
CA ILE A 755 21.59 -0.34 -11.47
C ILE A 755 20.88 0.21 -10.23
N GLU A 756 21.48 0.01 -9.07
CA GLU A 756 21.03 0.62 -7.80
C GLU A 756 21.54 2.05 -7.67
N GLU A 757 20.78 2.89 -6.94
CA GLU A 757 21.09 4.32 -6.72
C GLU A 757 21.40 5.04 -8.05
N ALA A 758 20.55 4.81 -9.04
CA ALA A 758 20.76 5.25 -10.42
C ALA A 758 20.92 6.77 -10.58
N HIS A 759 20.45 7.56 -9.59
CA HIS A 759 20.70 9.01 -9.57
C HIS A 759 22.19 9.40 -9.57
N ARG A 760 23.09 8.49 -9.23
CA ARG A 760 24.56 8.72 -9.31
C ARG A 760 25.03 8.95 -10.75
N LEU A 761 24.35 8.33 -11.72
CA LEU A 761 24.63 8.45 -13.15
C LEU A 761 23.63 9.34 -13.90
N LEU A 762 22.38 9.34 -13.44
CA LEU A 762 21.23 9.83 -14.19
C LEU A 762 20.51 10.97 -13.46
N ALA A 763 21.20 11.66 -12.54
CA ALA A 763 20.62 12.80 -11.83
C ALA A 763 20.30 13.96 -12.78
N LYS A 764 19.21 14.67 -12.50
CA LYS A 764 18.92 15.96 -13.15
C LYS A 764 20.08 16.93 -12.89
N PRO A 765 20.63 17.60 -13.90
CA PRO A 765 21.57 18.68 -13.67
C PRO A 765 20.92 19.81 -12.88
N GLU A 766 21.62 20.33 -11.88
CA GLU A 766 21.14 21.47 -11.12
C GLU A 766 21.23 22.78 -11.92
N PRO A 767 20.34 23.76 -11.66
CA PRO A 767 20.42 25.06 -12.29
C PRO A 767 21.78 25.73 -12.01
N GLY A 768 22.59 25.95 -13.05
CA GLY A 768 23.93 26.53 -12.95
C GLY A 768 25.07 25.51 -13.11
N GLU A 769 24.79 24.21 -13.15
CA GLU A 769 25.81 23.21 -13.51
C GLU A 769 26.17 23.30 -15.00
N GLY A 770 27.47 23.11 -15.31
CA GLY A 770 28.00 23.27 -16.66
C GLY A 770 27.33 22.36 -17.70
N GLY A 771 27.21 22.85 -18.92
CA GLY A 771 26.60 22.12 -20.04
C GLY A 771 27.23 20.76 -20.33
N SER A 772 28.50 20.53 -19.92
CA SER A 772 29.20 19.26 -20.09
C SER A 772 28.60 18.13 -19.27
N LYS A 773 28.16 18.38 -18.02
CA LYS A 773 27.50 17.39 -17.17
C LYS A 773 26.16 16.99 -17.75
N LYS A 774 25.40 17.96 -18.26
CA LYS A 774 24.12 17.70 -18.92
C LYS A 774 24.27 16.76 -20.12
N LEU A 775 25.24 17.04 -20.98
CA LEU A 775 25.56 16.21 -22.14
C LEU A 775 25.96 14.78 -21.74
N GLY A 776 26.74 14.64 -20.68
CA GLY A 776 27.14 13.33 -20.15
C GLY A 776 25.96 12.50 -19.65
N VAL A 777 25.07 13.11 -18.88
CA VAL A 777 23.86 12.44 -18.37
C VAL A 777 22.89 12.08 -19.52
N GLU A 778 22.70 12.97 -20.49
CA GLU A 778 21.89 12.70 -21.69
C GLU A 778 22.50 11.55 -22.53
N MET A 779 23.82 11.49 -22.65
CA MET A 779 24.49 10.39 -23.33
C MET A 779 24.20 9.05 -22.64
N PHE A 780 24.32 8.98 -21.31
CA PHE A 780 23.98 7.76 -20.57
C PHE A 780 22.51 7.38 -20.74
N SER A 781 21.59 8.33 -20.70
CA SER A 781 20.17 8.06 -20.96
C SER A 781 19.94 7.46 -22.35
N ASN A 782 20.63 8.00 -23.37
CA ASN A 782 20.55 7.49 -24.74
C ASN A 782 21.18 6.11 -24.86
N LEU A 783 22.33 5.88 -24.23
CA LEU A 783 23.00 4.59 -24.19
C LEU A 783 22.09 3.51 -23.59
N LEU A 784 21.45 3.81 -22.44
CA LEU A 784 20.52 2.91 -21.78
C LEU A 784 19.28 2.62 -22.63
N ALA A 785 18.78 3.60 -23.38
CA ALA A 785 17.69 3.39 -24.33
C ALA A 785 18.11 2.55 -25.56
N GLU A 786 19.37 2.66 -25.98
CA GLU A 786 19.90 1.92 -27.14
C GLU A 786 20.09 0.43 -26.83
N VAL A 787 20.58 0.06 -25.65
CA VAL A 787 20.90 -1.35 -25.30
C VAL A 787 19.68 -2.27 -25.34
N ARG A 788 18.47 -1.71 -25.25
CA ARG A 788 17.22 -2.45 -25.48
C ARG A 788 17.20 -3.19 -26.83
N LYS A 789 17.76 -2.58 -27.88
CA LYS A 789 17.81 -3.16 -29.22
C LYS A 789 18.71 -4.40 -29.28
N TYR A 790 19.62 -4.53 -28.32
CA TYR A 790 20.61 -5.59 -28.22
C TYR A 790 20.24 -6.67 -27.21
N GLY A 791 18.95 -6.74 -26.80
CA GLY A 791 18.45 -7.80 -25.91
C GLY A 791 18.70 -7.53 -24.41
N GLU A 792 19.23 -6.36 -24.07
CA GLU A 792 19.46 -5.99 -22.66
C GLU A 792 18.21 -5.45 -21.99
N GLY A 793 17.89 -5.99 -20.83
CA GLY A 793 16.87 -5.48 -19.92
C GLY A 793 17.49 -4.72 -18.77
N LEU A 794 17.14 -3.44 -18.64
CA LEU A 794 17.62 -2.63 -17.51
C LEU A 794 16.59 -2.60 -16.39
N ILE A 795 17.05 -2.86 -15.18
CA ILE A 795 16.30 -2.65 -13.94
C ILE A 795 16.97 -1.45 -13.26
N ILE A 796 16.27 -0.34 -13.24
CA ILE A 796 16.74 0.92 -12.68
C ILE A 796 16.08 1.07 -11.31
N ALA A 797 16.87 1.01 -10.25
CA ALA A 797 16.40 1.13 -8.88
C ALA A 797 16.88 2.43 -8.24
N ASP A 798 15.95 3.20 -7.68
CA ASP A 798 16.25 4.45 -7.00
C ASP A 798 15.30 4.73 -5.84
N GLN A 799 15.74 5.53 -4.88
CA GLN A 799 14.92 5.93 -3.73
C GLN A 799 14.13 7.22 -4.00
N ILE A 800 14.64 8.11 -4.85
CA ILE A 800 14.14 9.46 -5.08
C ILE A 800 13.91 9.69 -6.59
N PRO A 801 12.74 9.28 -7.11
CA PRO A 801 12.43 9.40 -8.54
C PRO A 801 12.61 10.81 -9.10
N ASN A 802 12.27 11.83 -8.33
CA ASN A 802 12.36 13.22 -8.78
C ASN A 802 13.81 13.70 -9.00
N LYS A 803 14.83 13.03 -8.45
CA LYS A 803 16.22 13.34 -8.76
C LYS A 803 16.67 12.87 -10.13
N LEU A 804 15.99 11.88 -10.70
CA LEU A 804 16.35 11.35 -12.02
C LEU A 804 15.87 12.25 -13.17
N ILE A 805 16.60 12.21 -14.28
CA ILE A 805 16.08 12.82 -15.52
C ILE A 805 14.78 12.15 -15.95
N PRO A 806 13.77 12.93 -16.39
CA PRO A 806 12.44 12.39 -16.72
C PRO A 806 12.45 11.30 -17.78
N ASP A 807 13.37 11.36 -18.72
CA ASP A 807 13.45 10.42 -19.84
C ASP A 807 13.74 8.98 -19.39
N VAL A 808 14.48 8.79 -18.30
CA VAL A 808 14.76 7.48 -17.73
C VAL A 808 13.45 6.83 -17.26
N ILE A 809 12.62 7.59 -16.50
CA ILE A 809 11.36 7.07 -15.96
C ILE A 809 10.35 6.83 -17.07
N LYS A 810 10.27 7.73 -18.07
CA LYS A 810 9.36 7.60 -19.22
C LYS A 810 9.69 6.42 -20.12
N ASN A 811 10.97 6.13 -20.33
CA ASN A 811 11.42 5.08 -21.24
C ASN A 811 11.32 3.66 -20.63
N THR A 812 11.06 3.52 -19.33
CA THR A 812 10.83 2.22 -18.73
C THR A 812 9.39 1.75 -18.92
N ASN A 813 9.20 0.52 -19.41
CA ASN A 813 7.87 -0.05 -19.68
C ASN A 813 7.14 -0.47 -18.41
N THR A 814 7.85 -1.10 -17.48
CA THR A 814 7.30 -1.58 -16.22
C THR A 814 7.77 -0.72 -15.06
N LYS A 815 6.85 -0.38 -14.17
CA LYS A 815 7.13 0.41 -12.98
C LYS A 815 6.66 -0.34 -11.74
N ILE A 816 7.52 -0.43 -10.73
CA ILE A 816 7.26 -1.07 -9.44
C ILE A 816 7.51 -0.02 -8.36
N VAL A 817 6.45 0.44 -7.75
CA VAL A 817 6.48 1.56 -6.81
C VAL A 817 6.12 1.07 -5.43
N HIS A 818 7.10 1.02 -4.55
CA HIS A 818 6.93 0.82 -3.12
C HIS A 818 6.56 2.13 -2.43
N ARG A 819 6.49 2.12 -1.11
CA ARG A 819 6.13 3.29 -0.32
C ARG A 819 6.98 4.53 -0.66
N LEU A 820 6.30 5.66 -0.93
CA LEU A 820 6.90 6.96 -1.19
C LEU A 820 6.21 8.03 -0.35
N PHE A 821 7.00 8.89 0.32
CA PHE A 821 6.46 9.95 1.19
C PHE A 821 6.34 11.31 0.49
N SER A 822 7.37 11.72 -0.27
CA SER A 822 7.40 13.02 -0.92
C SER A 822 6.29 13.18 -1.96
N ALA A 823 5.62 14.34 -1.95
CA ALA A 823 4.58 14.66 -2.95
C ALA A 823 5.18 14.73 -4.36
N ASP A 824 6.33 15.42 -4.51
CA ASP A 824 7.00 15.57 -5.80
C ASP A 824 7.39 14.21 -6.41
N ASP A 825 7.86 13.27 -5.58
CA ASP A 825 8.20 11.92 -6.04
C ASP A 825 6.96 11.14 -6.47
N ARG A 826 5.86 11.27 -5.71
CA ARG A 826 4.58 10.63 -6.02
C ARG A 826 3.96 11.17 -7.32
N ASP A 827 4.05 12.46 -7.56
CA ASP A 827 3.52 13.10 -8.77
C ASP A 827 4.31 12.67 -10.00
N VAL A 828 5.64 12.75 -9.94
CA VAL A 828 6.50 12.34 -11.05
C VAL A 828 6.25 10.88 -11.46
N ILE A 829 6.17 9.98 -10.51
CA ILE A 829 5.97 8.56 -10.82
C ILE A 829 4.52 8.24 -11.14
N GLY A 830 3.57 8.85 -10.41
CA GLY A 830 2.14 8.64 -10.59
C GLY A 830 1.64 9.05 -11.97
N ASP A 831 2.11 10.18 -12.49
CA ASP A 831 1.78 10.64 -13.84
C ASP A 831 2.25 9.66 -14.93
N THR A 832 3.40 9.03 -14.73
CA THR A 832 3.91 8.03 -15.68
C THR A 832 3.18 6.69 -15.61
N MET A 833 2.42 6.42 -14.55
CA MET A 833 1.60 5.23 -14.34
C MET A 833 0.11 5.50 -14.52
N SER A 834 -0.28 6.72 -14.86
CA SER A 834 -1.68 7.17 -14.95
C SER A 834 -2.47 6.94 -13.65
N LEU A 835 -1.83 7.17 -12.51
CA LEU A 835 -2.49 7.07 -11.21
C LEU A 835 -3.41 8.27 -10.97
N SER A 836 -4.56 8.01 -10.37
CA SER A 836 -5.43 9.08 -9.85
C SER A 836 -4.76 9.77 -8.64
N ASP A 837 -5.24 10.96 -8.28
CA ASP A 837 -4.72 11.69 -7.11
C ASP A 837 -4.93 10.89 -5.81
N GLU A 838 -6.02 10.14 -5.71
CA GLU A 838 -6.26 9.24 -4.59
C GLU A 838 -5.22 8.12 -4.52
N GLN A 839 -4.90 7.50 -5.66
CA GLN A 839 -3.88 6.46 -5.75
C GLN A 839 -2.48 7.00 -5.44
N LYS A 840 -2.13 8.22 -5.90
CA LYS A 840 -0.88 8.89 -5.52
C LYS A 840 -0.80 9.14 -4.01
N ASN A 841 -1.91 9.61 -3.42
CA ASN A 841 -1.99 9.89 -1.98
C ASN A 841 -2.02 8.61 -1.12
N PHE A 842 -2.28 7.45 -1.71
CA PHE A 842 -2.21 6.17 -1.03
C PHE A 842 -0.78 5.61 -0.93
N LEU A 843 0.15 5.98 -1.81
CA LEU A 843 1.52 5.46 -1.84
C LEU A 843 2.27 5.54 -0.49
N PRO A 844 2.11 6.59 0.35
CA PRO A 844 2.74 6.65 1.68
C PRO A 844 2.25 5.57 2.66
N SER A 845 1.05 5.06 2.47
CA SER A 845 0.41 4.07 3.36
C SER A 845 0.79 2.62 3.04
N LEU A 846 1.52 2.37 1.95
CA LEU A 846 1.98 1.04 1.58
C LEU A 846 2.82 0.40 2.68
N GLN A 847 2.55 -0.85 2.99
CA GLN A 847 3.31 -1.64 3.95
C GLN A 847 4.58 -2.19 3.31
N THR A 848 5.51 -2.67 4.15
CA THR A 848 6.72 -3.33 3.65
C THR A 848 6.38 -4.53 2.78
N GLY A 849 7.00 -4.59 1.59
CA GLY A 849 6.73 -5.62 0.59
C GLY A 849 5.48 -5.38 -0.26
N GLN A 850 4.69 -4.33 0.01
CA GLN A 850 3.64 -3.91 -0.90
C GLN A 850 4.21 -2.99 -1.99
N ALA A 851 3.69 -3.15 -3.19
CA ALA A 851 4.06 -2.32 -4.33
C ALA A 851 2.86 -2.09 -5.26
N VAL A 852 2.80 -0.91 -5.85
CA VAL A 852 1.92 -0.61 -6.98
C VAL A 852 2.70 -0.85 -8.26
N ILE A 853 2.20 -1.75 -9.10
CA ILE A 853 2.89 -2.22 -10.31
C ILE A 853 2.08 -1.83 -11.54
N TYR A 854 2.78 -1.29 -12.53
CA TYR A 854 2.22 -0.92 -13.82
C TYR A 854 3.11 -1.42 -14.95
N GLY A 855 2.52 -2.11 -15.91
CA GLY A 855 3.18 -2.54 -17.14
C GLY A 855 2.60 -1.81 -18.35
N GLY A 856 3.43 -1.56 -19.35
CA GLY A 856 2.96 -0.93 -20.58
C GLY A 856 1.88 -1.79 -21.25
N GLY A 857 0.75 -1.15 -21.60
CA GLY A 857 -0.41 -1.84 -22.16
C GLY A 857 -1.40 -2.39 -21.14
N TRP A 858 -1.14 -2.23 -19.84
CA TRP A 858 -2.12 -2.53 -18.80
C TRP A 858 -3.17 -1.43 -18.74
N HIS A 859 -4.41 -1.81 -18.45
CA HIS A 859 -5.51 -0.83 -18.32
C HIS A 859 -5.42 0.01 -17.03
N GLY A 860 -4.63 -0.41 -16.05
CA GLY A 860 -4.41 0.30 -14.80
C GLY A 860 -3.33 -0.36 -13.93
N ALA A 861 -2.85 0.38 -12.95
CA ALA A 861 -1.87 -0.12 -12.00
C ALA A 861 -2.50 -1.12 -11.00
N VAL A 862 -1.72 -2.10 -10.58
CA VAL A 862 -2.15 -3.20 -9.70
C VAL A 862 -1.42 -3.13 -8.38
N LEU A 863 -2.16 -3.16 -7.27
CA LEU A 863 -1.58 -3.25 -5.94
C LEU A 863 -1.22 -4.71 -5.62
N THR A 864 0.01 -4.94 -5.18
CA THR A 864 0.58 -6.28 -5.08
C THR A 864 1.37 -6.47 -3.78
N GLN A 865 1.24 -7.64 -3.17
CA GLN A 865 2.12 -8.10 -2.09
C GLN A 865 3.26 -8.93 -2.68
N ILE A 866 4.47 -8.43 -2.56
CA ILE A 866 5.69 -9.14 -2.92
C ILE A 866 6.26 -9.78 -1.66
N LYS A 867 6.36 -11.11 -1.64
CA LYS A 867 6.95 -11.84 -0.52
C LYS A 867 8.40 -12.21 -0.84
N PRO A 868 9.32 -12.14 0.12
CA PRO A 868 10.67 -12.65 -0.07
C PRO A 868 10.63 -14.14 -0.39
N ASN A 869 11.62 -14.63 -1.14
CA ASN A 869 11.75 -16.07 -1.38
C ASN A 869 12.04 -16.79 -0.06
N ALA A 870 11.49 -18.00 0.11
CA ALA A 870 11.33 -18.70 1.39
C ALA A 870 12.61 -19.08 2.17
N ASN A 871 13.82 -18.82 1.67
CA ASN A 871 15.07 -19.33 2.23
C ASN A 871 16.01 -18.25 2.79
N THR A 872 15.50 -17.13 3.30
CA THR A 872 16.35 -16.11 3.94
C THR A 872 16.58 -16.44 5.39
N THR A 873 17.80 -16.82 5.73
CA THR A 873 18.19 -17.13 7.13
C THR A 873 18.47 -15.86 7.95
N GLY A 874 18.53 -14.66 7.30
CA GLY A 874 18.80 -13.38 7.97
C GLY A 874 20.17 -13.29 8.64
N GLN A 875 21.04 -14.30 8.44
CA GLN A 875 22.39 -14.29 8.97
C GLN A 875 23.35 -13.59 8.00
N PRO A 876 24.27 -12.74 8.49
CA PRO A 876 25.29 -12.14 7.66
C PRO A 876 26.16 -13.22 7.03
N ILE A 877 26.51 -13.05 5.75
CA ILE A 877 27.36 -13.98 5.03
C ILE A 877 28.80 -13.75 5.49
N ASP A 878 29.51 -14.82 5.81
CA ASP A 878 30.92 -14.78 6.15
C ASP A 878 31.73 -14.32 4.92
N GLU A 879 32.51 -13.25 5.05
CA GLU A 879 33.40 -12.75 3.99
C GLU A 879 34.42 -13.80 3.52
N ARG A 880 34.81 -14.72 4.39
CA ARG A 880 35.68 -15.84 4.03
C ARG A 880 35.05 -16.73 2.96
N LEU A 881 33.75 -16.99 3.06
CA LEU A 881 33.02 -17.77 2.05
C LEU A 881 33.03 -17.07 0.69
N ILE A 882 32.88 -15.73 0.69
CA ILE A 882 32.92 -14.93 -0.54
C ILE A 882 34.34 -14.96 -1.13
N ALA A 883 35.39 -14.82 -0.30
CA ALA A 883 36.77 -14.88 -0.72
C ALA A 883 37.13 -16.25 -1.30
N ASP A 884 36.76 -17.34 -0.64
CA ASP A 884 37.05 -18.71 -1.09
C ASP A 884 36.39 -19.05 -2.43
N ARG A 885 35.13 -18.64 -2.60
CA ARG A 885 34.45 -18.79 -3.90
C ARG A 885 34.98 -17.81 -4.93
N GLY A 886 35.29 -16.57 -4.55
CA GLY A 886 35.90 -15.57 -5.40
C GLY A 886 37.21 -16.07 -6.04
N LEU A 887 38.03 -16.81 -5.27
CA LEU A 887 39.23 -17.46 -5.76
C LEU A 887 38.96 -18.40 -6.94
N GLN A 888 37.94 -19.23 -6.84
CA GLN A 888 37.55 -20.17 -7.92
C GLN A 888 37.01 -19.43 -9.15
N GLN A 889 36.32 -18.30 -8.94
CA GLN A 889 35.71 -17.49 -10.00
C GLN A 889 36.74 -16.80 -10.88
N TRP A 890 37.72 -16.11 -10.27
CA TRP A 890 38.68 -15.33 -11.03
C TRP A 890 39.92 -16.11 -11.49
N TRP A 891 40.20 -17.25 -10.87
CA TRP A 891 41.40 -18.06 -11.22
C TRP A 891 41.52 -18.42 -12.71
N PRO A 892 40.44 -18.77 -13.43
CA PRO A 892 40.52 -18.98 -14.89
C PRO A 892 40.98 -17.73 -15.65
N GLN A 893 40.70 -16.53 -15.15
CA GLN A 893 41.06 -15.26 -15.78
C GLN A 893 42.41 -14.69 -15.27
N ARG A 894 43.16 -15.44 -14.48
CA ARG A 894 44.44 -14.93 -13.85
C ARG A 894 45.40 -14.33 -14.85
N ALA A 895 45.45 -14.83 -16.08
CA ALA A 895 46.30 -14.28 -17.12
C ALA A 895 45.91 -12.85 -17.57
N ARG A 896 44.61 -12.47 -17.41
CA ARG A 896 44.15 -11.09 -17.65
C ARG A 896 44.44 -10.21 -16.46
N LEU A 897 44.29 -10.73 -15.25
CA LEU A 897 44.45 -9.99 -14.00
C LEU A 897 45.95 -9.74 -13.67
N PHE A 898 46.77 -10.72 -13.95
CA PHE A 898 48.22 -10.73 -13.66
C PHE A 898 49.02 -11.27 -14.88
N PRO A 899 48.98 -10.52 -16.01
CA PRO A 899 49.49 -11.04 -17.28
C PRO A 899 50.97 -11.41 -17.26
N GLN A 900 51.78 -10.71 -16.43
CA GLN A 900 53.21 -11.03 -16.33
C GLN A 900 53.48 -12.07 -15.24
N LEU A 901 52.90 -11.86 -14.04
CA LEU A 901 53.12 -12.76 -12.89
C LEU A 901 52.57 -14.18 -13.13
N ALA A 902 51.41 -14.28 -13.78
CA ALA A 902 50.81 -15.56 -14.07
C ALA A 902 51.61 -16.42 -15.07
N VAL A 903 52.39 -15.77 -15.95
CA VAL A 903 53.34 -16.44 -16.89
C VAL A 903 54.63 -16.85 -16.18
N GLN A 904 55.10 -16.03 -15.26
CA GLN A 904 56.35 -16.24 -14.55
C GLN A 904 56.23 -17.27 -13.41
N THR A 905 55.01 -17.65 -13.02
CA THR A 905 54.77 -18.56 -11.90
C THR A 905 53.98 -19.78 -12.34
N HIS A 906 54.30 -20.95 -11.84
CA HIS A 906 53.63 -22.21 -12.14
C HIS A 906 52.72 -22.70 -11.00
N PHE A 907 52.10 -21.75 -10.31
CA PHE A 907 51.16 -22.12 -9.29
C PHE A 907 49.89 -22.74 -9.87
N HIS A 908 49.47 -23.87 -9.30
CA HIS A 908 48.21 -24.55 -9.59
C HIS A 908 47.14 -24.23 -8.53
N ASP A 909 47.58 -23.82 -7.34
CA ASP A 909 46.70 -23.46 -6.25
C ASP A 909 46.50 -21.95 -6.20
N PRO A 910 45.22 -21.48 -6.28
CA PRO A 910 44.89 -20.05 -6.22
C PRO A 910 45.32 -19.33 -4.93
N GLN A 911 45.23 -20.01 -3.77
CA GLN A 911 45.58 -19.43 -2.48
C GLN A 911 47.12 -19.24 -2.37
N ALA A 912 47.89 -20.21 -2.83
CA ALA A 912 49.35 -20.10 -2.87
C ALA A 912 49.82 -18.95 -3.79
N PHE A 913 49.15 -18.76 -4.95
CA PHE A 913 49.43 -17.68 -5.86
C PHE A 913 49.18 -16.29 -5.25
N ILE A 914 48.01 -16.12 -4.57
CA ILE A 914 47.70 -14.86 -3.90
C ILE A 914 48.69 -14.57 -2.78
N ALA A 915 48.94 -15.55 -1.92
CA ALA A 915 49.86 -15.40 -0.84
C ALA A 915 51.26 -15.00 -1.37
N TYR A 916 51.72 -15.65 -2.44
CA TYR A 916 52.99 -15.31 -3.11
C TYR A 916 52.96 -13.89 -3.67
N SER A 917 51.95 -13.52 -4.42
CA SER A 917 51.79 -12.16 -4.98
C SER A 917 51.80 -11.07 -3.89
N GLN A 918 51.12 -11.32 -2.77
CA GLN A 918 51.07 -10.41 -1.62
C GLN A 918 52.44 -10.25 -0.98
N GLN A 919 53.19 -11.35 -0.81
CA GLN A 919 54.53 -11.29 -0.21
C GLN A 919 55.53 -10.59 -1.13
N ILE A 920 55.47 -10.77 -2.45
CA ILE A 920 56.23 -9.99 -3.42
C ILE A 920 55.92 -8.51 -3.29
N GLY A 921 54.64 -8.13 -3.25
CA GLY A 921 54.20 -6.74 -3.05
C GLY A 921 54.70 -6.14 -1.74
N ASN A 922 54.66 -6.92 -0.65
CA ASN A 922 55.18 -6.47 0.65
C ASN A 922 56.68 -6.28 0.63
N LEU A 923 57.41 -7.16 -0.03
CA LEU A 923 58.85 -7.02 -0.21
C LEU A 923 59.21 -5.74 -0.96
N LEU A 924 58.51 -5.45 -2.07
CA LEU A 924 58.71 -4.24 -2.87
C LEU A 924 58.41 -2.95 -2.09
N ARG A 925 57.36 -2.98 -1.26
CA ARG A 925 57.01 -1.85 -0.39
C ARG A 925 58.05 -1.63 0.69
N LEU A 926 58.55 -2.70 1.32
CA LEU A 926 59.63 -2.60 2.29
C LEU A 926 60.92 -2.03 1.65
N MET A 927 61.24 -2.42 0.41
CA MET A 927 62.36 -1.85 -0.36
C MET A 927 62.21 -0.35 -0.59
N ALA A 928 61.00 0.12 -0.83
CA ALA A 928 60.69 1.53 -0.99
C ALA A 928 60.84 2.31 0.35
N LEU A 929 60.31 1.73 1.43
CA LEU A 929 60.39 2.32 2.78
C LEU A 929 61.82 2.32 3.36
N ALA A 930 62.61 1.30 3.07
CA ALA A 930 64.01 1.22 3.52
C ALA A 930 64.88 2.39 3.03
N ARG A 931 64.47 3.07 1.96
CA ARG A 931 65.15 4.29 1.47
C ARG A 931 64.87 5.54 2.29
N GLN A 932 63.74 5.53 3.01
CA GLN A 932 63.24 6.70 3.76
C GLN A 932 63.42 6.57 5.27
N LEU A 933 63.65 5.35 5.77
CA LEU A 933 63.72 5.04 7.19
C LEU A 933 65.17 4.62 7.55
N PRO A 934 65.66 4.98 8.73
CA PRO A 934 66.95 4.47 9.20
C PRO A 934 66.92 2.96 9.41
N PRO A 935 67.99 2.21 9.14
CA PRO A 935 68.07 0.79 9.38
C PRO A 935 67.76 0.46 10.83
N GLY A 936 66.85 -0.48 11.08
CA GLY A 936 66.42 -0.84 12.42
C GLY A 936 65.93 -2.29 12.51
N ALA A 937 65.95 -2.82 13.74
CA ALA A 937 65.56 -4.21 14.04
C ALA A 937 64.17 -4.61 13.52
N LEU A 938 63.22 -3.66 13.50
CA LEU A 938 61.85 -3.90 13.03
C LEU A 938 61.81 -4.17 11.51
N LEU A 939 62.54 -3.39 10.71
CA LEU A 939 62.65 -3.57 9.27
C LEU A 939 63.24 -4.95 8.92
N ASN A 940 64.31 -5.32 9.61
CA ASN A 940 64.99 -6.61 9.47
C ASN A 940 64.08 -7.77 9.84
N ALA A 941 63.35 -7.67 10.94
CA ALA A 941 62.39 -8.70 11.38
C ALA A 941 61.29 -8.90 10.35
N GLN A 942 60.69 -7.84 9.80
CA GLN A 942 59.67 -7.92 8.79
C GLN A 942 60.19 -8.51 7.47
N LEU A 943 61.38 -8.16 7.05
CA LEU A 943 62.00 -8.71 5.85
C LEU A 943 62.25 -10.20 5.98
N LEU A 944 62.85 -10.65 7.11
CA LEU A 944 63.05 -12.05 7.39
C LEU A 944 61.75 -12.85 7.41
N ARG A 945 60.67 -12.25 7.96
CA ARG A 945 59.37 -12.85 7.95
C ARG A 945 58.84 -13.04 6.52
N ILE A 946 58.92 -12.03 5.65
CA ILE A 946 58.47 -12.10 4.25
C ILE A 946 59.29 -13.15 3.47
N ILE A 947 60.63 -13.13 3.62
CA ILE A 947 61.47 -14.12 2.96
C ILE A 947 61.15 -15.54 3.45
N GLY A 948 60.94 -15.70 4.76
CA GLY A 948 60.53 -17.01 5.31
C GLY A 948 59.21 -17.51 4.69
N GLN A 949 58.21 -16.63 4.57
CA GLN A 949 56.93 -16.95 3.94
C GLN A 949 57.03 -17.25 2.43
N LEU A 950 57.88 -16.50 1.70
CA LEU A 950 58.17 -16.83 0.29
C LEU A 950 58.85 -18.21 0.12
N LYS A 951 59.75 -18.56 1.01
CA LYS A 951 60.36 -19.91 1.02
C LYS A 951 59.35 -21.03 1.32
N THR A 952 58.42 -20.81 2.25
CA THR A 952 57.38 -21.81 2.57
C THR A 952 56.43 -22.03 1.42
N LEU A 953 56.24 -21.02 0.54
CA LEU A 953 55.42 -21.11 -0.67
C LEU A 953 56.17 -21.76 -1.87
N ASN A 954 57.29 -22.42 -1.63
CA ASN A 954 58.16 -23.08 -2.65
C ASN A 954 58.62 -22.15 -3.78
N ALA A 955 58.72 -20.85 -3.51
CA ALA A 955 59.37 -19.94 -4.44
C ALA A 955 60.86 -20.18 -4.43
N CYS A 956 61.41 -20.78 -5.46
CA CYS A 956 62.82 -20.94 -5.65
C CYS A 956 63.46 -19.54 -5.80
N GLU A 957 64.62 -19.33 -5.14
CA GLU A 957 65.38 -18.08 -5.23
C GLU A 957 65.65 -17.57 -6.65
N PRO A 958 65.89 -18.43 -7.65
CA PRO A 958 66.10 -18.00 -9.03
C PRO A 958 64.94 -17.31 -9.68
N ASP A 959 63.70 -17.52 -9.21
CA ASP A 959 62.46 -16.95 -9.81
C ASP A 959 61.99 -15.67 -9.11
N LEU A 960 62.62 -15.27 -7.99
CA LEU A 960 62.20 -14.13 -7.19
C LEU A 960 62.30 -12.80 -7.96
N ILE A 961 63.44 -12.55 -8.66
CA ILE A 961 63.63 -11.28 -9.41
C ILE A 961 62.67 -11.17 -10.60
N PRO A 962 62.54 -12.20 -11.46
CA PRO A 962 61.55 -12.22 -12.51
C PRO A 962 60.13 -11.99 -11.95
N ALA A 963 59.79 -12.64 -10.83
CA ALA A 963 58.48 -12.45 -10.17
C ALA A 963 58.31 -11.01 -9.63
N MET A 964 59.34 -10.40 -9.06
CA MET A 964 59.34 -8.98 -8.63
C MET A 964 59.16 -8.03 -9.81
N VAL A 965 59.84 -8.31 -10.92
CA VAL A 965 59.69 -7.55 -12.18
C VAL A 965 58.25 -7.71 -12.72
N ALA A 966 57.78 -8.94 -12.82
CA ALA A 966 56.43 -9.23 -13.31
C ALA A 966 55.36 -8.59 -12.46
N TRP A 967 55.47 -8.71 -11.15
CA TRP A 967 54.54 -8.05 -10.20
C TRP A 967 54.56 -6.53 -10.35
N THR A 968 55.75 -5.91 -10.52
CA THR A 968 55.88 -4.47 -10.74
C THR A 968 55.22 -4.05 -12.04
N LEU A 969 55.44 -4.79 -13.12
CA LEU A 969 54.82 -4.55 -14.43
C LEU A 969 53.31 -4.72 -14.39
N ASP A 970 52.77 -5.65 -13.59
CA ASP A 970 51.35 -5.87 -13.44
C ASP A 970 50.67 -4.81 -12.55
N ASN A 971 51.43 -4.14 -11.69
CA ASN A 971 50.86 -3.20 -10.70
C ASN A 971 51.36 -1.77 -10.82
N THR A 972 52.26 -1.46 -11.76
CA THR A 972 52.82 -0.12 -11.99
C THR A 972 53.04 0.14 -13.47
N ASP A 973 53.09 1.41 -13.86
CA ASP A 973 53.31 1.87 -15.24
C ASP A 973 54.77 2.15 -15.57
N ILE A 974 55.67 1.59 -14.80
CA ILE A 974 57.11 1.75 -15.07
C ILE A 974 57.47 0.97 -16.32
N PRO A 975 58.16 1.58 -17.30
CA PRO A 975 58.60 0.88 -18.50
C PRO A 975 59.39 -0.39 -18.20
N PRO A 976 59.18 -1.52 -18.93
CA PRO A 976 59.83 -2.79 -18.68
C PRO A 976 61.33 -2.67 -18.54
N ASP A 977 62.01 -1.94 -19.41
CA ASP A 977 63.44 -1.72 -19.39
C ASP A 977 63.92 -1.05 -18.12
N ALA A 978 63.16 -0.06 -17.65
CA ALA A 978 63.49 0.65 -16.40
C ALA A 978 63.28 -0.22 -15.15
N VAL A 979 62.29 -1.14 -15.18
CA VAL A 979 62.04 -2.10 -14.08
C VAL A 979 63.16 -3.13 -14.06
N CYS A 980 63.49 -3.73 -15.23
CA CYS A 980 64.53 -4.74 -15.36
C CYS A 980 65.92 -4.20 -14.93
N GLU A 981 66.25 -2.97 -15.29
CA GLU A 981 67.53 -2.34 -14.91
C GLU A 981 67.63 -1.95 -13.41
N LYS A 982 66.54 -1.39 -12.86
CA LYS A 982 66.55 -0.87 -11.51
C LYS A 982 66.31 -1.88 -10.41
N MET A 983 65.59 -2.95 -10.69
CA MET A 983 65.17 -3.90 -9.67
C MET A 983 66.34 -4.63 -9.00
N PRO A 984 67.33 -5.12 -9.75
CA PRO A 984 68.47 -5.78 -9.12
C PRO A 984 69.30 -4.86 -8.23
N ARG A 985 69.51 -3.58 -8.68
CA ARG A 985 70.22 -2.61 -7.87
C ARG A 985 69.45 -2.26 -6.59
N ARG A 986 68.16 -2.14 -6.65
CA ARG A 986 67.29 -1.87 -5.49
C ARG A 986 67.33 -3.00 -4.48
N LEU A 987 67.30 -4.24 -4.95
CA LEU A 987 67.38 -5.41 -4.09
C LEU A 987 68.75 -5.50 -3.42
N ALA A 988 69.84 -5.30 -4.20
CA ALA A 988 71.22 -5.26 -3.66
C ALA A 988 71.39 -4.15 -2.63
N GLU A 989 70.86 -2.95 -2.82
CA GLU A 989 70.85 -1.88 -1.84
C GLU A 989 70.12 -2.27 -0.54
N LEU A 990 68.93 -2.85 -0.65
CA LEU A 990 68.15 -3.31 0.53
C LEU A 990 68.96 -4.35 1.33
N LEU A 991 69.59 -5.26 0.65
CA LEU A 991 70.36 -6.34 1.26
C LEU A 991 71.65 -5.87 1.91
N LYS A 992 72.21 -4.74 1.50
CA LYS A 992 73.40 -4.06 2.21
C LYS A 992 72.94 -3.40 3.53
N PHE A 993 71.62 -3.05 3.67
CA PHE A 993 71.12 -2.44 4.91
C PHE A 993 70.77 -3.50 5.97
N ILE A 994 70.76 -4.77 5.59
CA ILE A 994 70.35 -5.88 6.44
C ILE A 994 71.60 -6.71 6.69
N ASP A 995 71.98 -6.85 7.95
CA ASP A 995 73.13 -7.71 8.38
C ASP A 995 72.68 -9.20 8.30
N ILE A 996 72.42 -9.64 7.09
CA ILE A 996 72.06 -11.05 6.79
C ILE A 996 73.34 -11.66 6.28
N THR A 997 73.82 -12.68 7.02
CA THR A 997 74.99 -13.45 6.62
C THR A 997 74.74 -14.11 5.25
N PRO A 998 75.72 -14.08 4.35
CA PRO A 998 75.58 -14.62 2.98
C PRO A 998 75.15 -16.07 2.91
N GLU A 999 75.19 -16.83 4.00
CA GLU A 999 74.78 -18.23 4.10
C GLU A 999 73.30 -18.46 3.99
N VAL A 1000 72.46 -17.46 4.11
CA VAL A 1000 70.99 -17.58 4.07
C VAL A 1000 70.47 -17.34 2.65
N LEU A 1001 71.19 -16.59 1.82
CA LEU A 1001 70.81 -16.32 0.43
C LEU A 1001 72.07 -16.40 -0.45
N ASP A 1002 72.11 -17.27 -1.43
CA ASP A 1002 73.25 -17.33 -2.38
C ASP A 1002 73.14 -16.17 -3.39
N PHE A 1003 73.66 -15.01 -2.97
CA PHE A 1003 73.65 -13.76 -3.76
C PHE A 1003 74.55 -13.80 -5.00
N THR A 1004 75.54 -14.68 -5.07
CA THR A 1004 76.40 -14.82 -6.24
C THR A 1004 75.68 -15.36 -7.44
N ALA A 1005 74.79 -16.38 -7.25
CA ALA A 1005 73.94 -16.89 -8.30
C ALA A 1005 72.89 -15.86 -8.74
N LEU A 1006 72.32 -15.10 -7.82
CA LEU A 1006 71.36 -14.01 -8.09
C LEU A 1006 71.98 -12.89 -8.89
N ALA A 1007 73.19 -12.43 -8.50
CA ALA A 1007 73.95 -11.34 -9.20
C ALA A 1007 74.45 -11.78 -10.59
N ALA A 1008 74.77 -13.05 -10.77
CA ALA A 1008 75.25 -13.59 -12.07
C ALA A 1008 74.02 -13.66 -13.03
N ARG A 1009 72.84 -14.10 -12.56
CA ARG A 1009 71.67 -14.19 -13.38
C ARG A 1009 71.05 -12.86 -13.75
N VAL A 1010 71.19 -11.86 -12.87
CA VAL A 1010 70.83 -10.48 -13.12
C VAL A 1010 71.72 -9.87 -14.21
N ASN A 1011 72.97 -10.12 -14.20
CA ASN A 1011 73.91 -9.70 -15.26
C ASN A 1011 73.63 -10.38 -16.60
N ASP A 1012 73.09 -11.63 -16.61
CA ASP A 1012 72.72 -12.32 -17.83
C ASP A 1012 71.40 -11.81 -18.40
N MET A 1013 70.45 -11.40 -17.55
CA MET A 1013 69.17 -10.79 -17.97
C MET A 1013 69.35 -9.37 -18.48
N THR A 1014 70.33 -8.66 -18.03
CA THR A 1014 70.68 -7.30 -18.51
C THR A 1014 71.46 -7.32 -19.82
N LYS A 1015 71.99 -8.46 -20.27
CA LYS A 1015 72.61 -8.70 -21.55
C LYS A 1015 71.71 -9.28 -22.64
N LYS A 1016 70.56 -9.71 -22.30
CA LYS A 1016 69.50 -10.07 -23.24
C LYS A 1016 68.45 -8.95 -23.32
#